data_4f7a2cbd36928cfe149e971d5e70c82c
#
_entry.id   4f7a2cbd36928cfe149e971d5e70c82c
#
_cell.length_a   1.000
_cell.length_b   1.000
_cell.length_c   1.000
_cell.angle_alpha   90.00
_cell.angle_beta   90.00
_cell.angle_gamma   90.00
#
_symmetry.space_group_name_H-M   'P 1'
#
loop_
_entity.id
_entity.type
_entity.pdbx_description
1 polymer ?
#
loop_
_entity_poly.entity_id
_entity_poly.type
_entity_poly.pdbx_seq_one_letter_code
_entity_poly.pdbx_strand_id
1 'polypeptide(L)'
;MPPSKSGIADYSEALVGELQKLARVTVFQSADGFDPADFDAPPLYHLGNNPWHGFAYESALQHPGVAVMHEGNLHHLIADLTIKRGDWDGYLAECELNGGAEALAFARDRVRTLQEGPDYEGLAMTRRLLGASRGLVVHSGFVAQQMRGQGFTGPIATIPHGAWIPRTDRNSTRQELGLDETTPLVGAFGYLKPYKRIAESLRALRRLVKLDPRVKMILVGEPHPEFHVEQLIGALGLREHVRVIGFAPIEKFVDYMGACDIILNLRYPTVGETSGSLQRALGLGKAVVVSDVGSFAELPDDICLKVPAGPGHPEEEDLIFEYLNVLVTRPELGRAMGARAKAWVERECNWTRVAERYVEFLAGFMDGAVPVVTPMVVAPRVVAPNVEAVKPVQPEVAVEAEPKPVSAAAEQETSFVTSVEPEAVEVWVAPEAKTYASQHTTRFVRTLEMTPAGDESKAVLEMGAYMQITPALHYKLGYGTVRGCYYGESGRTDHKCVTSETGETFECDVDLFDAEKDVFPYADASFDTVLCCELIEHLPSDPMHMMGEINRILKPGGHLLLTTPNVGSLRAISAVLQGYHPSFFPAYIRPRKPGEEAEARHNREYVPMEIQFLLRDAGFEVVKLETGEFLDEPHPEFGWVEHLLERYLVHKTLRGDGIYALGRKTGPVKERWPGWLYA
;
A
#
# COMPACT_ATOMS: atom_id res chain seq x y z
N MET A 1 -24.78 13.09 -21.09
CA MET A 1 -26.08 12.47 -21.43
C MET A 1 -25.84 11.09 -22.05
N PRO A 2 -26.73 10.13 -21.90
CA PRO A 2 -26.65 8.88 -22.65
C PRO A 2 -26.48 9.14 -24.17
N PRO A 3 -25.68 8.32 -24.91
CA PRO A 3 -25.24 6.97 -24.53
C PRO A 3 -23.91 6.87 -23.75
N SER A 4 -23.38 7.97 -23.22
CA SER A 4 -22.15 7.90 -22.41
C SER A 4 -22.37 7.07 -21.15
N LYS A 5 -21.53 6.04 -20.95
CA LYS A 5 -21.60 5.14 -19.79
C LYS A 5 -20.95 5.79 -18.55
N SER A 6 -21.55 6.86 -18.00
CA SER A 6 -21.04 7.51 -16.79
C SER A 6 -22.17 7.83 -15.83
N GLY A 7 -21.89 7.82 -14.53
CA GLY A 7 -22.87 8.21 -13.51
C GLY A 7 -23.35 9.66 -13.64
N ILE A 8 -22.53 10.56 -14.20
CA ILE A 8 -22.89 11.94 -14.48
C ILE A 8 -23.87 12.02 -15.68
N ALA A 9 -23.78 11.12 -16.64
CA ALA A 9 -24.76 11.04 -17.73
C ALA A 9 -26.16 10.70 -17.21
N ASP A 10 -26.28 9.68 -16.36
CA ASP A 10 -27.53 9.30 -15.70
C ASP A 10 -28.08 10.43 -14.84
N TYR A 11 -27.18 11.11 -14.10
CA TYR A 11 -27.53 12.29 -13.30
C TYR A 11 -28.12 13.41 -14.15
N SER A 12 -27.42 13.76 -15.23
CA SER A 12 -27.82 14.86 -16.11
C SER A 12 -29.14 14.57 -16.81
N GLU A 13 -29.39 13.32 -17.23
CA GLU A 13 -30.66 12.92 -17.83
C GLU A 13 -31.83 13.09 -16.85
N ALA A 14 -31.68 12.58 -15.62
CA ALA A 14 -32.70 12.67 -14.59
C ALA A 14 -33.00 14.14 -14.21
N LEU A 15 -31.95 14.96 -14.04
CA LEU A 15 -32.08 16.38 -13.70
C LEU A 15 -32.76 17.16 -14.83
N VAL A 16 -32.33 16.95 -16.10
CA VAL A 16 -32.92 17.65 -17.25
C VAL A 16 -34.40 17.31 -17.39
N GLY A 17 -34.79 16.04 -17.17
CA GLY A 17 -36.19 15.64 -17.23
C GLY A 17 -37.07 16.34 -16.21
N GLU A 18 -36.55 16.69 -15.02
CA GLU A 18 -37.29 17.47 -14.03
C GLU A 18 -37.22 18.98 -14.29
N LEU A 19 -36.05 19.50 -14.71
CA LEU A 19 -35.89 20.90 -15.05
C LEU A 19 -36.84 21.33 -16.21
N GLN A 20 -37.05 20.46 -17.20
CA GLN A 20 -37.95 20.72 -18.34
C GLN A 20 -39.42 20.91 -17.91
N LYS A 21 -39.81 20.45 -16.73
CA LYS A 21 -41.16 20.69 -16.16
C LYS A 21 -41.27 22.11 -15.53
N LEU A 22 -40.12 22.73 -15.20
CA LEU A 22 -40.04 23.99 -14.50
C LEU A 22 -39.58 25.16 -15.37
N ALA A 23 -38.77 24.84 -16.42
CA ALA A 23 -38.16 25.86 -17.30
C ALA A 23 -37.92 25.31 -18.71
N ARG A 24 -37.71 26.22 -19.66
CA ARG A 24 -37.25 25.82 -21.00
C ARG A 24 -35.76 25.45 -20.92
N VAL A 25 -35.40 24.24 -21.22
CA VAL A 25 -34.03 23.70 -21.16
C VAL A 25 -33.58 23.28 -22.54
N THR A 26 -32.44 23.77 -22.99
CA THR A 26 -31.74 23.31 -24.18
C THR A 26 -30.45 22.61 -23.76
N VAL A 27 -30.19 21.43 -24.31
CA VAL A 27 -29.03 20.59 -23.94
C VAL A 27 -28.04 20.51 -25.08
N PHE A 28 -26.79 20.85 -24.81
CA PHE A 28 -25.67 20.73 -25.73
C PHE A 28 -24.73 19.62 -25.29
N GLN A 29 -24.28 18.79 -26.23
CA GLN A 29 -23.33 17.69 -25.98
C GLN A 29 -21.99 17.90 -26.73
N SER A 30 -21.92 18.95 -27.56
CA SER A 30 -20.74 19.39 -28.30
C SER A 30 -20.79 20.90 -28.47
N ALA A 31 -19.74 21.49 -29.03
CA ALA A 31 -19.70 22.92 -29.36
C ALA A 31 -20.63 23.28 -30.54
N ASP A 32 -21.13 22.30 -31.27
CA ASP A 32 -21.94 22.54 -32.46
C ASP A 32 -23.25 23.26 -32.13
N GLY A 33 -23.43 24.45 -32.64
CA GLY A 33 -24.62 25.28 -32.43
C GLY A 33 -24.78 25.83 -31.02
N PHE A 34 -23.74 25.76 -30.17
CA PHE A 34 -23.76 26.37 -28.85
C PHE A 34 -23.28 27.84 -28.95
N ASP A 35 -24.23 28.77 -28.82
CA ASP A 35 -23.96 30.18 -28.60
C ASP A 35 -24.75 30.66 -27.37
N PRO A 36 -24.11 30.96 -26.25
CA PRO A 36 -24.80 31.44 -25.05
C PRO A 36 -25.52 32.77 -25.23
N ALA A 37 -25.18 33.56 -26.25
CA ALA A 37 -25.87 34.83 -26.59
C ALA A 37 -27.31 34.60 -27.08
N ASP A 38 -27.65 33.38 -27.52
CA ASP A 38 -29.01 32.99 -27.90
C ASP A 38 -29.97 32.79 -26.73
N PHE A 39 -29.47 32.89 -25.48
CA PHE A 39 -30.23 32.57 -24.27
C PHE A 39 -30.20 33.70 -23.25
N ASP A 40 -31.34 33.99 -22.63
CA ASP A 40 -31.47 34.95 -21.53
C ASP A 40 -30.95 34.41 -20.18
N ALA A 41 -30.56 33.15 -20.10
CA ALA A 41 -30.08 32.49 -18.89
C ALA A 41 -28.59 32.12 -19.01
N PRO A 42 -27.83 32.13 -17.90
CA PRO A 42 -26.44 31.69 -17.91
C PRO A 42 -26.32 30.20 -18.25
N PRO A 43 -25.30 29.78 -18.99
CA PRO A 43 -25.07 28.36 -19.26
C PRO A 43 -24.73 27.61 -17.96
N LEU A 44 -25.21 26.36 -17.89
CA LEU A 44 -24.96 25.44 -16.78
C LEU A 44 -24.04 24.30 -17.27
N TYR A 45 -22.83 24.19 -16.70
CA TYR A 45 -21.82 23.25 -17.10
C TYR A 45 -21.68 22.10 -16.10
N HIS A 46 -21.97 20.88 -16.50
CA HIS A 46 -21.74 19.70 -15.68
C HIS A 46 -20.31 19.20 -15.86
N LEU A 47 -19.54 19.16 -14.78
CA LEU A 47 -18.12 18.86 -14.80
C LEU A 47 -17.78 17.67 -13.89
N GLY A 48 -17.04 16.73 -14.43
CA GLY A 48 -16.45 15.60 -13.73
C GLY A 48 -15.04 15.35 -14.24
N ASN A 49 -14.28 14.59 -13.51
CA ASN A 49 -12.84 14.37 -13.68
C ASN A 49 -12.56 13.27 -14.75
N ASN A 50 -13.07 13.43 -15.95
CA ASN A 50 -12.86 12.49 -17.06
C ASN A 50 -12.97 13.20 -18.43
N PRO A 51 -12.47 12.58 -19.52
CA PRO A 51 -12.40 13.19 -20.87
C PRO A 51 -13.74 13.63 -21.47
N TRP A 52 -14.85 13.02 -21.07
CA TRP A 52 -16.17 13.32 -21.59
C TRP A 52 -16.65 14.75 -21.28
N HIS A 53 -16.02 15.40 -20.30
CA HIS A 53 -16.34 16.75 -19.87
C HIS A 53 -15.44 17.83 -20.51
N GLY A 54 -14.55 17.46 -21.45
CA GLY A 54 -13.64 18.41 -22.11
C GLY A 54 -14.37 19.56 -22.80
N PHE A 55 -15.43 19.27 -23.56
CA PHE A 55 -16.26 20.29 -24.20
C PHE A 55 -16.86 21.26 -23.15
N ALA A 56 -17.48 20.73 -22.10
CA ALA A 56 -18.11 21.55 -21.06
C ALA A 56 -17.08 22.43 -20.34
N TYR A 57 -15.87 21.92 -20.08
CA TYR A 57 -14.77 22.66 -19.47
C TYR A 57 -14.29 23.78 -20.39
N GLU A 58 -13.96 23.48 -21.65
CA GLU A 58 -13.47 24.46 -22.63
C GLU A 58 -14.53 25.56 -22.88
N SER A 59 -15.82 25.18 -22.98
CA SER A 59 -16.93 26.14 -23.11
C SER A 59 -17.10 27.02 -21.86
N ALA A 60 -16.93 26.47 -20.65
CA ALA A 60 -17.02 27.25 -19.41
C ALA A 60 -15.93 28.32 -19.30
N LEU A 61 -14.76 28.05 -19.86
CA LEU A 61 -13.66 29.04 -19.91
C LEU A 61 -13.91 30.18 -20.90
N GLN A 62 -14.57 29.88 -22.03
CA GLN A 62 -14.90 30.87 -23.07
C GLN A 62 -16.16 31.67 -22.73
N HIS A 63 -17.13 31.05 -22.11
CA HIS A 63 -18.44 31.60 -21.82
C HIS A 63 -18.79 31.42 -20.35
N PRO A 64 -18.40 32.38 -19.48
CA PRO A 64 -18.61 32.29 -18.05
C PRO A 64 -20.06 32.01 -17.65
N GLY A 65 -20.31 30.94 -16.91
CA GLY A 65 -21.60 30.48 -16.46
C GLY A 65 -21.58 29.88 -15.05
N VAL A 66 -22.52 29.01 -14.74
CA VAL A 66 -22.58 28.25 -13.49
C VAL A 66 -21.99 26.87 -13.71
N ALA A 67 -21.00 26.48 -12.92
CA ALA A 67 -20.40 25.17 -12.99
C ALA A 67 -21.00 24.22 -11.92
N VAL A 68 -21.38 23.02 -12.32
CA VAL A 68 -21.80 21.93 -11.44
C VAL A 68 -20.61 21.01 -11.23
N MET A 69 -20.04 21.03 -10.02
CA MET A 69 -18.89 20.22 -9.65
C MET A 69 -19.36 18.91 -9.03
N HIS A 70 -19.22 17.80 -9.74
CA HIS A 70 -19.56 16.48 -9.22
C HIS A 70 -18.51 15.91 -8.26
N GLU A 71 -17.32 16.50 -8.26
CA GLU A 71 -16.18 16.20 -7.39
C GLU A 71 -15.27 17.44 -7.25
N GLY A 72 -14.40 17.42 -6.25
CA GLY A 72 -13.51 18.56 -5.96
C GLY A 72 -12.21 18.60 -6.75
N ASN A 73 -12.05 17.73 -7.76
CA ASN A 73 -10.81 17.54 -8.50
C ASN A 73 -11.09 17.35 -9.99
N LEU A 74 -10.27 17.97 -10.85
CA LEU A 74 -10.35 17.87 -12.31
C LEU A 74 -9.03 17.43 -12.96
N HIS A 75 -8.09 16.87 -12.19
CA HIS A 75 -6.74 16.61 -12.68
C HIS A 75 -6.69 15.62 -13.85
N HIS A 76 -7.50 14.54 -13.82
CA HIS A 76 -7.58 13.60 -14.94
C HIS A 76 -8.12 14.28 -16.21
N LEU A 77 -9.12 15.15 -16.06
CA LEU A 77 -9.64 15.92 -17.18
C LEU A 77 -8.56 16.84 -17.75
N ILE A 78 -7.84 17.58 -16.90
CA ILE A 78 -6.77 18.47 -17.34
C ILE A 78 -5.62 17.70 -18.00
N ALA A 79 -5.23 16.54 -17.44
CA ALA A 79 -4.22 15.68 -18.06
C ALA A 79 -4.67 15.18 -19.46
N ASP A 80 -5.95 14.84 -19.62
CA ASP A 80 -6.48 14.49 -20.94
C ASP A 80 -6.46 15.66 -21.93
N LEU A 81 -6.76 16.86 -21.46
CA LEU A 81 -6.78 18.06 -22.31
C LEU A 81 -5.37 18.60 -22.67
N THR A 82 -4.35 18.21 -21.91
CA THR A 82 -2.97 18.69 -22.05
C THR A 82 -2.01 17.54 -22.41
N ILE A 83 -1.60 16.70 -21.47
CA ILE A 83 -0.56 15.65 -21.66
C ILE A 83 -0.93 14.71 -22.80
N LYS A 84 -2.17 14.21 -22.85
CA LYS A 84 -2.59 13.28 -23.89
C LYS A 84 -2.70 13.94 -25.28
N ARG A 85 -2.80 15.27 -25.34
CA ARG A 85 -2.74 16.05 -26.58
C ARG A 85 -1.32 16.49 -26.94
N GLY A 86 -0.31 16.11 -26.13
CA GLY A 86 1.09 16.50 -26.32
C GLY A 86 1.44 17.90 -25.81
N ASP A 87 0.53 18.58 -25.12
CA ASP A 87 0.74 19.93 -24.57
C ASP A 87 1.28 19.84 -23.13
N TRP A 88 2.59 19.56 -23.03
CA TRP A 88 3.29 19.52 -21.74
C TRP A 88 3.44 20.89 -21.10
N ASP A 89 3.63 21.93 -21.90
CA ASP A 89 3.77 23.30 -21.38
C ASP A 89 2.45 23.77 -20.77
N GLY A 90 1.34 23.47 -21.40
CA GLY A 90 0.01 23.71 -20.85
C GLY A 90 -0.22 22.97 -19.54
N TYR A 91 0.19 21.71 -19.43
CA TYR A 91 0.11 20.97 -18.19
C TYR A 91 0.94 21.59 -17.06
N LEU A 92 2.18 21.96 -17.35
CA LEU A 92 3.06 22.59 -16.36
C LEU A 92 2.51 23.96 -15.89
N ALA A 93 1.91 24.73 -16.81
CA ALA A 93 1.24 25.98 -16.47
C ALA A 93 0.02 25.75 -15.55
N GLU A 94 -0.73 24.67 -15.75
CA GLU A 94 -1.82 24.29 -14.83
C GLU A 94 -1.29 23.86 -13.46
N CYS A 95 -0.16 23.12 -13.40
CA CYS A 95 0.49 22.79 -12.13
C CYS A 95 0.90 24.03 -11.35
N GLU A 96 1.54 25.01 -12.04
CA GLU A 96 1.96 26.28 -11.43
C GLU A 96 0.75 27.09 -10.93
N LEU A 97 -0.31 27.19 -11.73
CA LEU A 97 -1.53 27.91 -11.38
C LEU A 97 -2.19 27.31 -10.11
N ASN A 98 -2.24 25.98 -10.01
CA ASN A 98 -2.98 25.28 -8.96
C ASN A 98 -2.16 25.03 -7.70
N GLY A 99 -0.85 24.82 -7.77
CA GLY A 99 0.02 24.48 -6.64
C GLY A 99 1.30 25.31 -6.52
N GLY A 100 1.45 26.37 -7.36
CA GLY A 100 2.60 27.27 -7.33
C GLY A 100 3.91 26.62 -7.77
N ALA A 101 5.02 27.23 -7.36
CA ALA A 101 6.37 26.82 -7.78
C ALA A 101 6.72 25.38 -7.33
N GLU A 102 6.20 24.93 -6.21
CA GLU A 102 6.44 23.59 -5.67
C GLU A 102 5.80 22.52 -6.57
N ALA A 103 4.52 22.67 -6.91
CA ALA A 103 3.84 21.77 -7.83
C ALA A 103 4.44 21.78 -9.24
N LEU A 104 4.90 22.95 -9.70
CA LEU A 104 5.60 23.07 -10.97
C LEU A 104 6.94 22.32 -10.96
N ALA A 105 7.74 22.48 -9.90
CA ALA A 105 9.02 21.78 -9.74
C ALA A 105 8.82 20.27 -9.72
N PHE A 106 7.87 19.80 -8.93
CA PHE A 106 7.50 18.40 -8.82
C PHE A 106 7.01 17.79 -10.16
N ALA A 107 6.16 18.53 -10.90
CA ALA A 107 5.70 18.09 -12.21
C ALA A 107 6.84 18.03 -13.25
N ARG A 108 7.75 19.01 -13.24
CA ARG A 108 8.93 19.03 -14.12
C ARG A 108 9.88 17.87 -13.85
N ASP A 109 10.06 17.52 -12.60
CA ASP A 109 10.94 16.42 -12.20
C ASP A 109 10.35 15.08 -12.65
N ARG A 110 9.06 14.85 -12.43
CA ARG A 110 8.33 13.67 -12.92
C ARG A 110 8.40 13.51 -14.45
N VAL A 111 8.25 14.60 -15.19
CA VAL A 111 8.35 14.59 -16.67
C VAL A 111 9.76 14.19 -17.12
N ARG A 112 10.81 14.63 -16.42
CA ARG A 112 12.20 14.31 -16.77
C ARG A 112 12.54 12.84 -16.49
N THR A 113 12.01 12.30 -15.41
CA THR A 113 12.39 10.96 -14.95
C THR A 113 11.55 9.84 -15.57
N LEU A 114 10.42 10.17 -16.22
CA LEU A 114 9.44 9.19 -16.75
C LEU A 114 8.96 8.15 -15.69
N GLN A 115 9.18 8.43 -14.42
CA GLN A 115 9.06 7.42 -13.36
C GLN A 115 7.68 7.36 -12.72
N GLU A 116 6.90 8.44 -12.80
CA GLU A 116 5.56 8.43 -12.18
C GLU A 116 4.57 9.31 -12.96
N GLY A 117 3.29 8.94 -12.88
CA GLY A 117 2.19 9.75 -13.40
C GLY A 117 1.96 11.04 -12.59
N PRO A 118 1.07 11.93 -13.08
CA PRO A 118 0.69 13.15 -12.35
C PRO A 118 0.16 12.85 -10.93
N ASP A 119 0.31 13.81 -10.02
CA ASP A 119 -0.32 13.77 -8.70
C ASP A 119 -1.83 14.03 -8.81
N TYR A 120 -2.57 13.01 -9.22
CA TYR A 120 -3.99 13.10 -9.50
C TYR A 120 -4.85 13.42 -8.27
N GLU A 121 -4.38 13.15 -7.07
CA GLU A 121 -5.14 13.32 -5.83
C GLU A 121 -4.74 14.60 -5.08
N GLY A 122 -3.45 14.90 -5.01
CA GLY A 122 -2.93 16.03 -4.25
C GLY A 122 -3.15 17.39 -4.92
N LEU A 123 -3.29 17.42 -6.27
CA LEU A 123 -3.45 18.65 -7.02
C LEU A 123 -4.80 18.70 -7.76
N ALA A 124 -5.72 19.53 -7.30
CA ALA A 124 -7.12 19.52 -7.73
C ALA A 124 -7.37 20.06 -9.15
N MET A 125 -6.49 20.88 -9.73
CA MET A 125 -6.59 21.47 -11.08
C MET A 125 -7.89 22.25 -11.36
N THR A 126 -8.45 22.94 -10.37
CA THR A 126 -9.75 23.61 -10.47
C THR A 126 -9.66 25.13 -10.65
N ARG A 127 -8.52 25.77 -10.32
CA ARG A 127 -8.43 27.23 -10.20
C ARG A 127 -8.77 27.98 -11.49
N ARG A 128 -8.39 27.46 -12.65
CA ARG A 128 -8.73 28.11 -13.93
C ARG A 128 -10.24 28.16 -14.16
N LEU A 129 -10.93 27.05 -13.93
CA LEU A 129 -12.39 26.97 -14.03
C LEU A 129 -13.07 27.90 -13.00
N LEU A 130 -12.60 27.89 -11.75
CA LEU A 130 -13.14 28.74 -10.69
C LEU A 130 -13.05 30.21 -11.05
N GLY A 131 -11.92 30.65 -11.64
CA GLY A 131 -11.72 32.02 -12.12
C GLY A 131 -12.67 32.43 -13.25
N ALA A 132 -13.16 31.48 -14.04
CA ALA A 132 -14.10 31.72 -15.14
C ALA A 132 -15.59 31.54 -14.72
N SER A 133 -15.87 30.92 -13.56
CA SER A 133 -17.23 30.60 -13.15
C SER A 133 -17.94 31.78 -12.47
N ARG A 134 -19.20 32.05 -12.85
CA ARG A 134 -20.07 33.05 -12.19
C ARG A 134 -20.65 32.51 -10.86
N GLY A 135 -20.88 31.20 -10.76
CA GLY A 135 -21.38 30.52 -9.58
C GLY A 135 -21.09 29.03 -9.65
N LEU A 136 -21.21 28.35 -8.52
CA LEU A 136 -21.01 26.90 -8.45
C LEU A 136 -22.23 26.22 -7.84
N VAL A 137 -22.55 25.05 -8.38
CA VAL A 137 -23.38 24.06 -7.70
C VAL A 137 -22.47 22.89 -7.29
N VAL A 138 -22.55 22.50 -6.04
CA VAL A 138 -21.82 21.35 -5.48
C VAL A 138 -22.79 20.44 -4.74
N HIS A 139 -22.42 19.18 -4.51
CA HIS A 139 -23.32 18.20 -3.90
C HIS A 139 -23.08 17.98 -2.39
N SER A 140 -22.03 18.62 -1.83
CA SER A 140 -21.66 18.51 -0.41
C SER A 140 -21.03 19.80 0.12
N GLY A 141 -21.11 20.02 1.42
CA GLY A 141 -20.38 21.08 2.11
C GLY A 141 -18.87 20.90 2.02
N PHE A 142 -18.41 19.65 1.99
CA PHE A 142 -17.01 19.31 1.82
C PHE A 142 -16.44 19.88 0.50
N VAL A 143 -17.11 19.65 -0.63
CA VAL A 143 -16.69 20.22 -1.92
C VAL A 143 -16.83 21.75 -1.91
N ALA A 144 -17.89 22.29 -1.30
CA ALA A 144 -18.02 23.74 -1.17
C ALA A 144 -16.81 24.34 -0.42
N GLN A 145 -16.39 23.73 0.67
CA GLN A 145 -15.23 24.16 1.44
C GLN A 145 -13.92 24.03 0.64
N GLN A 146 -13.76 22.94 -0.12
CA GLN A 146 -12.61 22.79 -1.03
C GLN A 146 -12.57 23.92 -2.06
N MET A 147 -13.69 24.24 -2.72
CA MET A 147 -13.73 25.33 -3.71
C MET A 147 -13.42 26.68 -3.07
N ARG A 148 -13.88 26.94 -1.86
CA ARG A 148 -13.51 28.12 -1.07
C ARG A 148 -12.00 28.14 -0.76
N GLY A 149 -11.43 27.01 -0.35
CA GLY A 149 -9.98 26.84 -0.11
C GLY A 149 -9.14 27.07 -1.37
N GLN A 150 -9.67 26.76 -2.55
CA GLN A 150 -9.04 27.03 -3.84
C GLN A 150 -9.19 28.50 -4.32
N GLY A 151 -9.87 29.35 -3.51
CA GLY A 151 -9.98 30.78 -3.74
C GLY A 151 -11.26 31.23 -4.45
N PHE A 152 -12.27 30.37 -4.59
CA PHE A 152 -13.54 30.81 -5.16
C PHE A 152 -14.33 31.71 -4.19
N THR A 153 -14.65 32.93 -4.64
CA THR A 153 -15.39 33.94 -3.82
C THR A 153 -16.83 34.12 -4.26
N GLY A 154 -17.20 33.60 -5.45
CA GLY A 154 -18.56 33.72 -5.98
C GLY A 154 -19.60 32.91 -5.21
N PRO A 155 -20.89 32.96 -5.61
CA PRO A 155 -21.95 32.17 -4.98
C PRO A 155 -21.76 30.67 -5.19
N ILE A 156 -22.00 29.90 -4.11
CA ILE A 156 -22.03 28.44 -4.13
C ILE A 156 -23.36 27.96 -3.60
N ALA A 157 -24.07 27.12 -4.36
CA ALA A 157 -25.23 26.38 -3.86
C ALA A 157 -24.82 24.93 -3.56
N THR A 158 -25.07 24.50 -2.33
CA THR A 158 -24.94 23.07 -1.97
C THR A 158 -26.28 22.40 -2.20
N ILE A 159 -26.40 21.68 -3.31
CA ILE A 159 -27.61 20.97 -3.72
C ILE A 159 -27.32 19.47 -3.64
N PRO A 160 -28.03 18.69 -2.81
CA PRO A 160 -27.80 17.25 -2.71
C PRO A 160 -27.90 16.57 -4.08
N HIS A 161 -27.10 15.53 -4.28
CA HIS A 161 -27.22 14.70 -5.48
C HIS A 161 -28.60 14.04 -5.49
N GLY A 162 -29.32 14.14 -6.60
CA GLY A 162 -30.60 13.48 -6.76
C GLY A 162 -30.48 11.96 -6.64
N ALA A 163 -31.48 11.35 -6.05
CA ALA A 163 -31.48 9.90 -5.83
C ALA A 163 -32.66 9.23 -6.54
N TRP A 164 -32.40 8.02 -6.97
CA TRP A 164 -33.41 7.16 -7.58
C TRP A 164 -34.06 6.30 -6.51
N ILE A 165 -35.37 6.04 -6.66
CA ILE A 165 -36.15 5.12 -5.83
C ILE A 165 -36.58 3.95 -6.72
N PRO A 166 -35.66 3.06 -7.09
CA PRO A 166 -35.96 2.00 -8.03
C PRO A 166 -36.83 0.90 -7.41
N ARG A 167 -37.53 0.17 -8.25
CA ARG A 167 -38.24 -1.05 -7.86
C ARG A 167 -37.46 -2.26 -8.34
N THR A 168 -37.32 -3.27 -7.48
CA THR A 168 -36.58 -4.50 -7.78
C THR A 168 -37.38 -5.71 -7.33
N ASP A 169 -37.20 -6.82 -8.01
CA ASP A 169 -37.67 -8.12 -7.55
C ASP A 169 -36.53 -8.87 -6.84
N ARG A 170 -36.45 -8.65 -5.51
CA ARG A 170 -35.46 -9.27 -4.65
C ARG A 170 -35.42 -10.79 -4.78
N ASN A 171 -36.60 -11.44 -4.79
CA ASN A 171 -36.69 -12.89 -4.74
C ASN A 171 -36.23 -13.55 -6.04
N SER A 172 -36.64 -13.00 -7.16
CA SER A 172 -36.19 -13.46 -8.49
C SER A 172 -34.67 -13.36 -8.63
N THR A 173 -34.08 -12.23 -8.23
CA THR A 173 -32.62 -12.04 -8.32
C THR A 173 -31.86 -12.97 -7.36
N ARG A 174 -32.39 -13.23 -6.15
CA ARG A 174 -31.76 -14.19 -5.23
C ARG A 174 -31.80 -15.63 -5.76
N GLN A 175 -32.90 -16.03 -6.41
CA GLN A 175 -32.98 -17.33 -7.08
C GLN A 175 -31.97 -17.45 -8.24
N GLU A 176 -31.79 -16.40 -9.03
CA GLU A 176 -30.75 -16.33 -10.09
C GLU A 176 -29.34 -16.50 -9.50
N LEU A 177 -29.09 -15.96 -8.32
CA LEU A 177 -27.83 -16.11 -7.59
C LEU A 177 -27.67 -17.45 -6.90
N GLY A 178 -28.72 -18.28 -6.84
CA GLY A 178 -28.73 -19.55 -6.10
C GLY A 178 -28.82 -19.39 -4.60
N LEU A 179 -29.42 -18.30 -4.10
CA LEU A 179 -29.52 -17.94 -2.69
C LEU A 179 -30.98 -18.08 -2.20
N ASP A 180 -31.14 -18.61 -1.00
CA ASP A 180 -32.44 -18.57 -0.29
C ASP A 180 -32.69 -17.21 0.36
N GLU A 181 -33.91 -17.02 0.90
CA GLU A 181 -34.31 -15.73 1.52
C GLU A 181 -33.55 -15.41 2.81
N THR A 182 -32.98 -16.40 3.48
CA THR A 182 -32.33 -16.29 4.78
C THR A 182 -30.82 -16.13 4.70
N THR A 183 -30.21 -16.39 3.56
CA THR A 183 -28.78 -16.24 3.31
C THR A 183 -28.39 -14.77 3.41
N PRO A 184 -27.54 -14.33 4.36
CA PRO A 184 -27.10 -12.94 4.41
C PRO A 184 -26.25 -12.60 3.18
N LEU A 185 -26.64 -11.54 2.45
CA LEU A 185 -25.95 -11.11 1.24
C LEU A 185 -25.41 -9.69 1.37
N VAL A 186 -24.08 -9.57 1.30
CA VAL A 186 -23.36 -8.30 1.25
C VAL A 186 -23.07 -7.94 -0.21
N GLY A 187 -23.11 -6.65 -0.56
CA GLY A 187 -22.79 -6.20 -1.91
C GLY A 187 -21.84 -4.99 -1.92
N ALA A 188 -20.91 -4.97 -2.88
CA ALA A 188 -20.14 -3.78 -3.24
C ALA A 188 -20.29 -3.50 -4.75
N PHE A 189 -20.44 -2.22 -5.12
CA PHE A 189 -20.96 -1.83 -6.43
C PHE A 189 -20.13 -0.77 -7.14
N GLY A 190 -20.09 -0.86 -8.48
CA GLY A 190 -19.39 0.04 -9.40
C GLY A 190 -17.95 -0.42 -9.67
N TYR A 191 -17.22 0.30 -10.52
CA TYR A 191 -15.89 -0.08 -10.98
C TYR A 191 -14.95 -0.44 -9.82
N LEU A 192 -14.42 -1.68 -9.81
CA LEU A 192 -13.70 -2.24 -8.67
C LEU A 192 -12.25 -1.76 -8.69
N LYS A 193 -11.95 -0.77 -7.86
CA LYS A 193 -10.61 -0.19 -7.67
C LYS A 193 -10.18 -0.28 -6.20
N PRO A 194 -8.86 -0.24 -5.89
CA PRO A 194 -8.36 -0.29 -4.52
C PRO A 194 -8.97 0.78 -3.59
N TYR A 195 -9.16 2.02 -4.09
CA TYR A 195 -9.72 3.12 -3.28
C TYR A 195 -11.14 2.83 -2.76
N LYS A 196 -11.85 1.83 -3.31
CA LYS A 196 -13.15 1.36 -2.79
C LYS A 196 -13.05 0.40 -1.62
N ARG A 197 -11.87 0.23 -1.07
CA ARG A 197 -11.61 -0.58 0.13
C ARG A 197 -12.11 -2.02 0.00
N ILE A 198 -12.02 -2.58 -1.21
CA ILE A 198 -12.48 -3.95 -1.48
C ILE A 198 -11.61 -4.97 -0.74
N ALA A 199 -10.29 -4.73 -0.64
CA ALA A 199 -9.38 -5.63 0.07
C ALA A 199 -9.70 -5.68 1.58
N GLU A 200 -9.95 -4.53 2.21
CA GLU A 200 -10.36 -4.38 3.61
C GLU A 200 -11.71 -5.09 3.84
N SER A 201 -12.65 -4.87 2.93
CA SER A 201 -13.97 -5.53 2.97
C SER A 201 -13.86 -7.06 2.91
N LEU A 202 -12.98 -7.59 2.06
CA LEU A 202 -12.76 -9.03 1.92
C LEU A 202 -12.05 -9.62 3.16
N ARG A 203 -11.11 -8.89 3.77
CA ARG A 203 -10.46 -9.34 5.01
C ARG A 203 -11.44 -9.36 6.20
N ALA A 204 -12.29 -8.35 6.31
CA ALA A 204 -13.39 -8.33 7.28
C ALA A 204 -14.39 -9.49 7.04
N LEU A 205 -14.77 -9.72 5.77
CA LEU A 205 -15.65 -10.82 5.38
C LEU A 205 -15.04 -12.18 5.74
N ARG A 206 -13.73 -12.39 5.53
CA ARG A 206 -13.05 -13.64 5.92
C ARG A 206 -13.23 -13.98 7.40
N ARG A 207 -13.26 -12.99 8.27
CA ARG A 207 -13.54 -13.17 9.70
C ARG A 207 -15.00 -13.54 9.92
N LEU A 208 -15.91 -12.83 9.24
CA LEU A 208 -17.34 -13.03 9.39
C LEU A 208 -17.80 -14.44 8.93
N VAL A 209 -17.29 -14.94 7.81
CA VAL A 209 -17.67 -16.29 7.31
C VAL A 209 -17.21 -17.43 8.22
N LYS A 210 -16.22 -17.20 9.10
CA LYS A 210 -15.84 -18.15 10.15
C LYS A 210 -16.88 -18.24 11.26
N LEU A 211 -17.64 -17.17 11.51
CA LEU A 211 -18.72 -17.10 12.49
C LEU A 211 -20.05 -17.56 11.89
N ASP A 212 -20.36 -17.13 10.68
CA ASP A 212 -21.55 -17.54 9.92
C ASP A 212 -21.18 -17.93 8.49
N PRO A 213 -20.98 -19.24 8.21
CA PRO A 213 -20.62 -19.74 6.87
C PRO A 213 -21.69 -19.51 5.79
N ARG A 214 -22.91 -19.10 6.15
CA ARG A 214 -23.96 -18.78 5.18
C ARG A 214 -23.72 -17.47 4.47
N VAL A 215 -22.96 -16.55 5.07
CA VAL A 215 -22.74 -15.20 4.50
C VAL A 215 -22.12 -15.29 3.13
N LYS A 216 -22.71 -14.56 2.19
CA LYS A 216 -22.23 -14.41 0.81
C LYS A 216 -22.00 -12.95 0.49
N MET A 217 -21.12 -12.69 -0.49
CA MET A 217 -20.86 -11.35 -1.01
C MET A 217 -20.85 -11.36 -2.52
N ILE A 218 -21.40 -10.30 -3.13
CA ILE A 218 -21.26 -10.01 -4.55
C ILE A 218 -20.50 -8.72 -4.79
N LEU A 219 -19.61 -8.77 -5.77
CA LEU A 219 -18.90 -7.61 -6.29
C LEU A 219 -19.42 -7.33 -7.69
N VAL A 220 -20.16 -6.23 -7.86
CA VAL A 220 -20.85 -5.90 -9.10
C VAL A 220 -20.20 -4.69 -9.75
N GLY A 221 -19.45 -4.95 -10.80
CA GLY A 221 -18.68 -3.96 -11.56
C GLY A 221 -17.42 -4.58 -12.14
N GLU A 222 -16.89 -3.93 -13.16
CA GLU A 222 -15.66 -4.37 -13.81
C GLU A 222 -14.45 -4.15 -12.89
N PRO A 223 -13.58 -5.15 -12.69
CA PRO A 223 -12.32 -4.95 -11.97
C PRO A 223 -11.36 -4.07 -12.77
N HIS A 224 -10.65 -3.19 -12.08
CA HIS A 224 -9.54 -2.48 -12.71
C HIS A 224 -8.46 -3.48 -13.16
N PRO A 225 -7.84 -3.34 -14.35
CA PRO A 225 -6.88 -4.29 -14.87
C PRO A 225 -5.72 -4.64 -13.91
N GLU A 226 -5.28 -3.67 -13.11
CA GLU A 226 -4.21 -3.85 -12.13
C GLU A 226 -4.70 -4.34 -10.76
N PHE A 227 -6.02 -4.49 -10.56
CA PHE A 227 -6.59 -4.95 -9.30
C PHE A 227 -7.03 -6.41 -9.40
N HIS A 228 -6.15 -7.32 -9.07
CA HIS A 228 -6.34 -8.77 -9.19
C HIS A 228 -7.27 -9.32 -8.10
N VAL A 229 -8.53 -8.87 -8.08
CA VAL A 229 -9.51 -9.20 -7.03
C VAL A 229 -9.78 -10.70 -6.90
N GLU A 230 -9.80 -11.46 -8.00
CA GLU A 230 -10.00 -12.92 -7.98
C GLU A 230 -8.86 -13.66 -7.30
N GLN A 231 -7.61 -13.20 -7.48
CA GLN A 231 -6.45 -13.74 -6.77
C GLN A 231 -6.55 -13.47 -5.27
N LEU A 232 -6.97 -12.26 -4.90
CA LEU A 232 -7.18 -11.88 -3.50
C LEU A 232 -8.27 -12.74 -2.84
N ILE A 233 -9.40 -12.96 -3.52
CA ILE A 233 -10.47 -13.84 -3.07
C ILE A 233 -9.93 -15.26 -2.82
N GLY A 234 -9.11 -15.77 -3.76
CA GLY A 234 -8.48 -17.08 -3.64
C GLY A 234 -7.51 -17.16 -2.45
N ALA A 235 -6.64 -16.17 -2.29
CA ALA A 235 -5.66 -16.11 -1.19
C ALA A 235 -6.33 -16.01 0.19
N LEU A 236 -7.50 -15.37 0.27
CA LEU A 236 -8.28 -15.28 1.50
C LEU A 236 -9.16 -16.52 1.76
N GLY A 237 -9.21 -17.50 0.85
CA GLY A 237 -10.04 -18.70 0.98
C GLY A 237 -11.55 -18.40 0.84
N LEU A 238 -11.93 -17.37 0.08
CA LEU A 238 -13.31 -16.89 -0.01
C LEU A 238 -14.04 -17.31 -1.30
N ARG A 239 -13.51 -18.21 -2.12
CA ARG A 239 -14.09 -18.60 -3.42
C ARG A 239 -15.55 -19.07 -3.33
N GLU A 240 -15.93 -19.75 -2.24
CA GLU A 240 -17.30 -20.21 -1.99
C GLU A 240 -18.23 -19.11 -1.42
N HIS A 241 -17.67 -17.97 -1.02
CA HIS A 241 -18.40 -16.91 -0.34
C HIS A 241 -18.53 -15.62 -1.16
N VAL A 242 -17.63 -15.40 -2.12
CA VAL A 242 -17.59 -14.16 -2.91
C VAL A 242 -17.74 -14.48 -4.40
N ARG A 243 -18.66 -13.78 -5.06
CA ARG A 243 -18.85 -13.85 -6.51
C ARG A 243 -18.63 -12.49 -7.15
N VAL A 244 -17.70 -12.44 -8.10
CA VAL A 244 -17.49 -11.27 -8.97
C VAL A 244 -18.43 -11.39 -10.15
N ILE A 245 -19.35 -10.41 -10.31
CA ILE A 245 -20.35 -10.39 -11.38
C ILE A 245 -19.78 -9.72 -12.65
N GLY A 246 -18.81 -8.79 -12.48
CA GLY A 246 -18.35 -7.97 -13.59
C GLY A 246 -19.31 -6.84 -13.94
N PHE A 247 -19.23 -6.33 -15.17
CA PHE A 247 -20.11 -5.27 -15.65
C PHE A 247 -21.57 -5.77 -15.74
N ALA A 248 -22.50 -4.99 -15.22
CA ALA A 248 -23.94 -5.23 -15.33
C ALA A 248 -24.66 -4.01 -15.90
N PRO A 249 -25.60 -4.16 -16.84
CA PRO A 249 -26.51 -3.08 -17.24
C PRO A 249 -27.25 -2.51 -16.04
N ILE A 250 -27.69 -1.24 -16.13
CA ILE A 250 -28.21 -0.51 -14.97
C ILE A 250 -29.40 -1.20 -14.29
N GLU A 251 -30.28 -1.82 -15.05
CA GLU A 251 -31.43 -2.55 -14.50
C GLU A 251 -30.96 -3.75 -13.66
N LYS A 252 -30.03 -4.56 -14.19
CA LYS A 252 -29.47 -5.71 -13.47
C LYS A 252 -28.59 -5.28 -12.30
N PHE A 253 -27.83 -4.19 -12.44
CA PHE A 253 -27.03 -3.59 -11.38
C PHE A 253 -27.92 -3.22 -10.18
N VAL A 254 -29.09 -2.63 -10.46
CA VAL A 254 -30.08 -2.26 -9.45
C VAL A 254 -30.76 -3.49 -8.86
N ASP A 255 -31.07 -4.50 -9.66
CA ASP A 255 -31.64 -5.78 -9.20
C ASP A 255 -30.69 -6.49 -8.22
N TYR A 256 -29.39 -6.61 -8.57
CA TYR A 256 -28.38 -7.16 -7.66
C TYR A 256 -28.29 -6.37 -6.36
N MET A 257 -28.34 -5.04 -6.43
CA MET A 257 -28.37 -4.18 -5.24
C MET A 257 -29.62 -4.43 -4.40
N GLY A 258 -30.78 -4.60 -5.04
CA GLY A 258 -32.03 -4.98 -4.43
C GLY A 258 -32.01 -6.34 -3.72
N ALA A 259 -31.24 -7.30 -4.24
CA ALA A 259 -31.06 -8.62 -3.64
C ALA A 259 -30.23 -8.61 -2.35
N CYS A 260 -29.34 -7.65 -2.17
CA CYS A 260 -28.47 -7.54 -0.99
C CYS A 260 -29.25 -7.13 0.26
N ASP A 261 -28.70 -7.51 1.41
CA ASP A 261 -29.12 -7.05 2.73
C ASP A 261 -28.31 -5.85 3.19
N ILE A 262 -27.00 -5.87 2.90
CA ILE A 262 -26.02 -4.88 3.32
C ILE A 262 -25.24 -4.42 2.10
N ILE A 263 -25.02 -3.12 1.97
CA ILE A 263 -24.21 -2.52 0.92
C ILE A 263 -22.97 -1.87 1.53
N LEU A 264 -21.79 -2.26 1.06
CA LEU A 264 -20.54 -1.57 1.35
C LEU A 264 -20.29 -0.53 0.26
N ASN A 265 -20.26 0.75 0.65
CA ASN A 265 -19.91 1.87 -0.23
C ASN A 265 -18.73 2.63 0.35
N LEU A 266 -17.63 1.91 0.58
CA LEU A 266 -16.41 2.42 1.19
C LEU A 266 -15.52 3.13 0.16
N ARG A 267 -14.76 4.15 0.63
CA ARG A 267 -13.82 4.89 -0.21
C ARG A 267 -12.71 5.52 0.62
N TYR A 268 -11.49 5.35 0.15
CA TYR A 268 -10.34 6.12 0.61
C TYR A 268 -9.16 5.96 -0.39
N PRO A 269 -8.50 7.05 -0.80
CA PRO A 269 -8.85 8.45 -0.54
C PRO A 269 -10.12 8.89 -1.26
N THR A 270 -10.60 10.11 -0.95
CA THR A 270 -11.73 10.75 -1.64
C THR A 270 -11.35 12.14 -2.12
N VAL A 271 -11.83 12.48 -3.30
CA VAL A 271 -11.73 13.83 -3.89
C VAL A 271 -13.06 14.62 -3.78
N GLY A 272 -13.96 14.15 -2.90
CA GLY A 272 -15.26 14.77 -2.67
C GLY A 272 -16.35 14.33 -3.64
N GLU A 273 -16.12 13.25 -4.37
CA GLU A 273 -17.12 12.71 -5.31
C GLU A 273 -18.40 12.28 -4.62
N THR A 274 -19.52 12.38 -5.35
CA THR A 274 -20.81 11.82 -4.93
C THR A 274 -21.04 10.48 -5.62
N SER A 275 -21.54 9.49 -4.88
CA SER A 275 -21.71 8.13 -5.37
C SER A 275 -23.13 7.85 -5.84
N GLY A 276 -23.33 7.71 -7.16
CA GLY A 276 -24.63 7.31 -7.72
C GLY A 276 -25.09 5.91 -7.26
N SER A 277 -24.15 4.97 -6.97
CA SER A 277 -24.49 3.67 -6.39
C SER A 277 -24.97 3.81 -4.94
N LEU A 278 -24.40 4.72 -4.17
CA LEU A 278 -24.87 5.04 -2.81
C LEU A 278 -26.29 5.58 -2.83
N GLN A 279 -26.57 6.54 -3.69
CA GLN A 279 -27.91 7.14 -3.78
C GLN A 279 -28.97 6.09 -4.14
N ARG A 280 -28.65 5.14 -5.03
CA ARG A 280 -29.54 4.02 -5.35
C ARG A 280 -29.74 3.07 -4.17
N ALA A 281 -28.66 2.77 -3.41
CA ALA A 281 -28.75 1.91 -2.23
C ALA A 281 -29.63 2.51 -1.13
N LEU A 282 -29.45 3.81 -0.86
CA LEU A 282 -30.28 4.55 0.09
C LEU A 282 -31.74 4.60 -0.37
N GLY A 283 -31.99 4.87 -1.67
CA GLY A 283 -33.34 4.87 -2.28
C GLY A 283 -34.04 3.51 -2.27
N LEU A 284 -33.26 2.42 -2.33
CA LEU A 284 -33.76 1.05 -2.13
C LEU A 284 -34.03 0.70 -0.67
N GLY A 285 -33.64 1.55 0.26
CA GLY A 285 -33.79 1.29 1.70
C GLY A 285 -32.85 0.20 2.21
N LYS A 286 -31.65 0.12 1.69
CA LYS A 286 -30.63 -0.86 2.14
C LYS A 286 -29.89 -0.38 3.37
N ALA A 287 -29.40 -1.32 4.18
CA ALA A 287 -28.41 -1.03 5.19
C ALA A 287 -27.09 -0.70 4.46
N VAL A 288 -26.54 0.48 4.71
CA VAL A 288 -25.32 0.95 4.02
C VAL A 288 -24.22 1.23 5.02
N VAL A 289 -23.01 0.79 4.69
CA VAL A 289 -21.77 1.15 5.40
C VAL A 289 -20.94 2.02 4.47
N VAL A 290 -20.54 3.19 4.94
CA VAL A 290 -19.75 4.17 4.18
C VAL A 290 -18.46 4.51 4.92
N SER A 291 -17.45 5.04 4.22
CA SER A 291 -16.29 5.62 4.87
C SER A 291 -16.64 6.99 5.46
N ASP A 292 -16.15 7.31 6.67
CA ASP A 292 -16.35 8.60 7.34
C ASP A 292 -15.37 9.64 6.80
N VAL A 293 -15.46 9.93 5.50
CA VAL A 293 -14.56 10.83 4.78
C VAL A 293 -15.31 11.70 3.78
N GLY A 294 -14.85 12.92 3.58
CA GLY A 294 -15.35 13.83 2.54
C GLY A 294 -16.87 14.00 2.57
N SER A 295 -17.50 13.92 1.41
CA SER A 295 -18.97 14.05 1.26
C SER A 295 -19.77 12.93 1.95
N PHE A 296 -19.17 11.77 2.21
CA PHE A 296 -19.84 10.65 2.89
C PHE A 296 -19.97 10.88 4.39
N ALA A 297 -19.02 11.63 4.99
CA ALA A 297 -19.09 12.01 6.40
C ALA A 297 -20.28 12.92 6.74
N GLU A 298 -20.83 13.64 5.74
CA GLU A 298 -21.97 14.55 5.91
C GLU A 298 -23.33 13.84 5.94
N LEU A 299 -23.40 12.56 5.61
CA LEU A 299 -24.64 11.80 5.70
C LEU A 299 -25.14 11.74 7.15
N PRO A 300 -26.47 11.77 7.40
CA PRO A 300 -27.00 11.59 8.75
C PRO A 300 -26.56 10.25 9.37
N ASP A 301 -26.24 10.26 10.67
CA ASP A 301 -25.71 9.08 11.37
C ASP A 301 -26.76 7.97 11.57
N ASP A 302 -28.04 8.28 11.40
CA ASP A 302 -29.14 7.34 11.56
C ASP A 302 -29.55 6.59 10.28
N ILE A 303 -28.97 6.96 9.12
CA ILE A 303 -29.27 6.33 7.81
C ILE A 303 -28.17 5.44 7.25
N CYS A 304 -26.97 5.49 7.81
CA CYS A 304 -25.82 4.65 7.42
C CYS A 304 -24.87 4.45 8.60
N LEU A 305 -24.04 3.42 8.54
CA LEU A 305 -22.91 3.25 9.44
C LEU A 305 -21.65 3.83 8.80
N LYS A 306 -20.85 4.54 9.58
CA LYS A 306 -19.65 5.23 9.13
C LYS A 306 -18.40 4.56 9.69
N VAL A 307 -17.43 4.28 8.81
CA VAL A 307 -16.15 3.68 9.17
C VAL A 307 -15.05 4.71 8.89
N PRO A 308 -14.29 5.15 9.91
CA PRO A 308 -13.08 5.91 9.68
C PRO A 308 -12.16 5.15 8.73
N ALA A 309 -11.59 5.82 7.74
CA ALA A 309 -10.81 5.16 6.71
C ALA A 309 -9.48 5.87 6.46
N GLY A 310 -8.47 5.08 6.11
CA GLY A 310 -7.16 5.59 5.73
C GLY A 310 -6.07 5.36 6.79
N PRO A 311 -4.87 5.89 6.55
CA PRO A 311 -3.67 5.52 7.29
C PRO A 311 -3.68 5.83 8.79
N GLY A 312 -4.53 6.75 9.23
CA GLY A 312 -4.71 7.09 10.65
C GLY A 312 -5.71 6.20 11.39
N HIS A 313 -6.29 5.19 10.72
CA HIS A 313 -7.41 4.40 11.22
C HIS A 313 -7.14 2.89 11.09
N PRO A 314 -6.26 2.33 11.94
CA PRO A 314 -5.97 0.89 11.93
C PRO A 314 -7.19 0.03 12.27
N GLU A 315 -8.20 0.62 12.94
CA GLU A 315 -9.48 0.00 13.30
C GLU A 315 -10.44 -0.20 12.12
N GLU A 316 -10.14 0.28 10.92
CA GLU A 316 -11.04 0.26 9.77
C GLU A 316 -11.60 -1.15 9.48
N GLU A 317 -10.73 -2.17 9.38
CA GLU A 317 -11.15 -3.55 9.12
C GLU A 317 -11.97 -4.15 10.27
N ASP A 318 -11.60 -3.82 11.50
CA ASP A 318 -12.31 -4.27 12.68
C ASP A 318 -13.73 -3.69 12.72
N LEU A 319 -13.88 -2.40 12.41
CA LEU A 319 -15.20 -1.77 12.36
C LEU A 319 -16.06 -2.27 11.19
N ILE A 320 -15.47 -2.52 10.03
CA ILE A 320 -16.19 -3.16 8.91
C ILE A 320 -16.70 -4.54 9.37
N PHE A 321 -15.86 -5.34 10.01
CA PHE A 321 -16.24 -6.65 10.53
C PHE A 321 -17.37 -6.55 11.57
N GLU A 322 -17.24 -5.67 12.57
CA GLU A 322 -18.24 -5.52 13.63
C GLU A 322 -19.58 -5.02 13.08
N TYR A 323 -19.58 -4.06 12.15
CA TYR A 323 -20.81 -3.59 11.51
C TYR A 323 -21.47 -4.68 10.68
N LEU A 324 -20.71 -5.42 9.90
CA LEU A 324 -21.24 -6.58 9.16
C LEU A 324 -21.80 -7.64 10.11
N ASN A 325 -21.09 -7.97 11.18
CA ASN A 325 -21.52 -8.94 12.18
C ASN A 325 -22.84 -8.54 12.86
N VAL A 326 -22.95 -7.26 13.28
CA VAL A 326 -24.18 -6.72 13.86
C VAL A 326 -25.35 -6.78 12.87
N LEU A 327 -25.14 -6.36 11.62
CA LEU A 327 -26.19 -6.32 10.60
C LEU A 327 -26.62 -7.73 10.15
N VAL A 328 -25.72 -8.70 10.16
CA VAL A 328 -26.03 -10.12 9.86
C VAL A 328 -26.78 -10.79 11.00
N THR A 329 -26.34 -10.56 12.25
CA THR A 329 -26.95 -11.17 13.45
C THR A 329 -28.27 -10.49 13.87
N ARG A 330 -28.43 -9.21 13.54
CA ARG A 330 -29.61 -8.40 13.84
C ARG A 330 -30.14 -7.68 12.59
N PRO A 331 -30.70 -8.42 11.61
CA PRO A 331 -31.11 -7.87 10.33
C PRO A 331 -32.24 -6.83 10.45
N GLU A 332 -33.00 -6.81 11.58
CA GLU A 332 -33.99 -5.81 11.87
C GLU A 332 -33.39 -4.40 12.04
N LEU A 333 -32.18 -4.27 12.57
CA LEU A 333 -31.46 -2.99 12.68
C LEU A 333 -31.14 -2.44 11.30
N GLY A 334 -30.64 -3.31 10.39
CA GLY A 334 -30.36 -2.94 9.01
C GLY A 334 -31.62 -2.50 8.25
N ARG A 335 -32.74 -3.23 8.42
CA ARG A 335 -34.03 -2.84 7.82
C ARG A 335 -34.54 -1.50 8.35
N ALA A 336 -34.44 -1.26 9.64
CA ALA A 336 -34.87 -0.01 10.26
C ALA A 336 -34.01 1.19 9.77
N MET A 337 -32.70 1.01 9.68
CA MET A 337 -31.79 2.02 9.13
C MET A 337 -32.11 2.29 7.65
N GLY A 338 -32.27 1.26 6.84
CA GLY A 338 -32.63 1.38 5.42
C GLY A 338 -33.98 2.11 5.22
N ALA A 339 -34.98 1.86 6.07
CA ALA A 339 -36.25 2.57 6.00
C ALA A 339 -36.08 4.09 6.28
N ARG A 340 -35.24 4.47 7.25
CA ARG A 340 -34.91 5.89 7.50
C ARG A 340 -34.13 6.49 6.33
N ALA A 341 -33.19 5.74 5.75
CA ALA A 341 -32.42 6.16 4.57
C ALA A 341 -33.32 6.47 3.39
N LYS A 342 -34.28 5.58 3.10
CA LYS A 342 -35.26 5.78 2.02
C LYS A 342 -36.13 7.02 2.28
N ALA A 343 -36.67 7.20 3.49
CA ALA A 343 -37.45 8.36 3.85
C ALA A 343 -36.64 9.67 3.75
N TRP A 344 -35.37 9.65 4.10
CA TRP A 344 -34.47 10.80 3.94
C TRP A 344 -34.27 11.13 2.45
N VAL A 345 -34.01 10.13 1.60
CA VAL A 345 -33.88 10.30 0.15
C VAL A 345 -35.15 10.89 -0.46
N GLU A 346 -36.33 10.37 -0.09
CA GLU A 346 -37.62 10.86 -0.56
C GLU A 346 -37.89 12.33 -0.17
N ARG A 347 -37.36 12.76 0.97
CA ARG A 347 -37.52 14.13 1.45
C ARG A 347 -36.51 15.11 0.89
N GLU A 348 -35.19 14.72 0.88
CA GLU A 348 -34.08 15.64 0.61
C GLU A 348 -33.50 15.53 -0.78
N CYS A 349 -33.52 14.34 -1.38
CA CYS A 349 -32.78 13.99 -2.59
C CYS A 349 -33.69 13.63 -3.78
N ASN A 350 -35.03 13.83 -3.68
CA ASN A 350 -35.89 13.57 -4.83
C ASN A 350 -35.60 14.57 -5.97
N TRP A 351 -35.70 14.09 -7.20
CA TRP A 351 -35.30 14.85 -8.37
C TRP A 351 -36.09 16.16 -8.58
N THR A 352 -37.40 16.16 -8.25
CA THR A 352 -38.23 17.36 -8.38
C THR A 352 -37.71 18.48 -7.45
N ARG A 353 -37.45 18.14 -6.18
CA ARG A 353 -36.90 19.10 -5.22
C ARG A 353 -35.49 19.57 -5.56
N VAL A 354 -34.67 18.66 -6.09
CA VAL A 354 -33.33 19.00 -6.60
C VAL A 354 -33.44 20.00 -7.75
N ALA A 355 -34.32 19.75 -8.72
CA ALA A 355 -34.54 20.66 -9.83
C ALA A 355 -35.10 22.04 -9.40
N GLU A 356 -36.01 22.09 -8.42
CA GLU A 356 -36.49 23.34 -7.83
C GLU A 356 -35.35 24.20 -7.25
N ARG A 357 -34.42 23.57 -6.50
CA ARG A 357 -33.24 24.27 -5.95
C ARG A 357 -32.28 24.76 -7.06
N TYR A 358 -32.14 24.03 -8.17
CA TYR A 358 -31.37 24.51 -9.32
C TYR A 358 -32.02 25.75 -9.94
N VAL A 359 -33.34 25.73 -10.17
CA VAL A 359 -34.07 26.89 -10.73
C VAL A 359 -33.94 28.10 -9.82
N GLU A 360 -34.13 27.91 -8.52
CA GLU A 360 -33.98 28.97 -7.52
C GLU A 360 -32.59 29.61 -7.55
N PHE A 361 -31.55 28.80 -7.56
CA PHE A 361 -30.16 29.30 -7.64
C PHE A 361 -29.87 30.02 -8.96
N LEU A 362 -30.30 29.45 -10.10
CA LEU A 362 -30.06 30.01 -11.42
C LEU A 362 -30.82 31.30 -11.66
N ALA A 363 -32.02 31.48 -11.07
CA ALA A 363 -32.82 32.69 -11.16
C ALA A 363 -32.03 33.93 -10.67
N GLY A 364 -31.16 33.79 -9.69
CA GLY A 364 -30.31 34.85 -9.20
C GLY A 364 -29.27 35.39 -10.19
N PHE A 365 -29.05 34.70 -11.29
CA PHE A 365 -28.12 35.13 -12.36
C PHE A 365 -28.82 35.73 -13.57
N MET A 366 -30.15 35.68 -13.64
CA MET A 366 -30.91 36.17 -14.80
C MET A 366 -31.05 37.69 -14.80
N ASP A 367 -31.12 38.35 -13.62
CA ASP A 367 -31.34 39.80 -13.48
C ASP A 367 -30.05 40.57 -13.15
N GLY A 368 -28.87 39.97 -13.26
CA GLY A 368 -27.58 40.58 -12.91
C GLY A 368 -27.36 40.77 -11.40
N ALA A 369 -28.30 40.39 -10.57
CA ALA A 369 -28.17 40.36 -9.11
C ALA A 369 -27.43 39.08 -8.66
N VAL A 370 -26.52 39.25 -7.69
CA VAL A 370 -25.91 38.09 -7.02
C VAL A 370 -26.90 37.56 -5.97
N PRO A 371 -27.35 36.30 -6.02
CA PRO A 371 -28.30 35.80 -5.03
C PRO A 371 -27.68 35.81 -3.63
N VAL A 372 -28.42 36.30 -2.67
CA VAL A 372 -28.09 36.09 -1.24
C VAL A 372 -28.49 34.65 -0.91
N VAL A 373 -27.56 33.74 -1.01
CA VAL A 373 -27.81 32.36 -0.60
C VAL A 373 -27.78 32.30 0.93
N THR A 374 -28.91 32.00 1.53
CA THR A 374 -28.98 31.64 2.96
C THR A 374 -28.35 30.25 3.09
N PRO A 375 -27.19 30.07 3.75
CA PRO A 375 -26.61 28.76 3.91
C PRO A 375 -27.61 27.87 4.66
N MET A 376 -27.84 26.66 4.14
CA MET A 376 -28.52 25.64 4.92
C MET A 376 -27.59 25.36 6.12
N VAL A 377 -28.02 25.77 7.30
CA VAL A 377 -27.28 25.51 8.54
C VAL A 377 -27.35 24.03 8.80
N VAL A 378 -26.31 23.33 8.34
CA VAL A 378 -25.96 22.05 8.94
C VAL A 378 -25.52 22.40 10.37
N ALA A 379 -26.27 21.95 11.37
CA ALA A 379 -25.95 22.21 12.76
C ALA A 379 -24.47 21.87 12.99
N PRO A 380 -23.67 22.79 13.55
CA PRO A 380 -22.28 22.48 13.82
C PRO A 380 -22.24 21.26 14.73
N ARG A 381 -21.48 20.27 14.34
CA ARG A 381 -21.13 19.11 15.19
C ARG A 381 -20.58 19.72 16.48
N VAL A 382 -21.31 19.59 17.58
CA VAL A 382 -20.82 19.96 18.91
C VAL A 382 -19.65 18.99 19.15
N VAL A 383 -18.43 19.49 18.98
CA VAL A 383 -17.24 18.80 19.43
C VAL A 383 -17.39 18.71 20.95
N ALA A 384 -17.64 17.52 21.46
CA ALA A 384 -17.66 17.28 22.89
C ALA A 384 -16.30 17.75 23.47
N PRO A 385 -16.31 18.41 24.64
CA PRO A 385 -15.06 18.86 25.22
C PRO A 385 -14.15 17.67 25.50
N ASN A 386 -12.86 17.88 25.25
CA ASN A 386 -11.76 16.96 25.55
C ASN A 386 -12.06 16.09 26.78
N VAL A 387 -12.31 14.83 26.56
CA VAL A 387 -12.16 13.82 27.59
C VAL A 387 -10.65 13.63 27.73
N GLU A 388 -10.13 13.87 28.92
CA GLU A 388 -8.74 13.63 29.27
C GLU A 388 -8.27 12.28 28.72
N ALA A 389 -7.10 12.27 28.13
CA ALA A 389 -6.45 11.11 27.56
C ALA A 389 -6.45 9.95 28.57
N VAL A 390 -7.36 9.01 28.39
CA VAL A 390 -7.25 7.69 29.01
C VAL A 390 -6.03 7.06 28.36
N LYS A 391 -5.00 6.79 29.17
CA LYS A 391 -3.84 6.03 28.72
C LYS A 391 -4.32 4.78 28.02
N PRO A 392 -3.81 4.46 26.82
CA PRO A 392 -4.18 3.24 26.14
C PRO A 392 -3.83 2.05 27.03
N VAL A 393 -4.84 1.27 27.40
CA VAL A 393 -4.65 -0.07 27.92
C VAL A 393 -4.11 -0.86 26.72
N GLN A 394 -2.85 -1.21 26.79
CA GLN A 394 -2.27 -2.16 25.83
C GLN A 394 -3.12 -3.46 25.92
N PRO A 395 -3.64 -3.97 24.79
CA PRO A 395 -4.17 -5.33 24.82
C PRO A 395 -2.99 -6.25 25.15
N GLU A 396 -3.07 -6.94 26.26
CA GLU A 396 -2.23 -8.10 26.52
C GLU A 396 -2.51 -9.10 25.38
N VAL A 397 -1.64 -9.06 24.37
CA VAL A 397 -1.49 -10.22 23.50
C VAL A 397 -1.01 -11.32 24.40
N ALA A 398 -1.84 -12.35 24.58
CA ALA A 398 -1.44 -13.57 25.25
C ALA A 398 -0.21 -14.10 24.50
N VAL A 399 0.96 -13.79 25.02
CA VAL A 399 2.19 -14.47 24.68
C VAL A 399 1.98 -15.89 25.17
N GLU A 400 1.93 -16.86 24.26
CA GLU A 400 2.04 -18.26 24.64
C GLU A 400 3.22 -18.40 25.58
N ALA A 401 2.95 -19.04 26.70
CA ALA A 401 3.87 -19.17 27.81
C ALA A 401 5.25 -19.62 27.33
N GLU A 402 6.27 -18.85 27.70
CA GLU A 402 7.66 -19.24 27.57
C GLU A 402 7.83 -20.66 28.12
N PRO A 403 8.52 -21.55 27.41
CA PRO A 403 8.89 -22.85 27.97
C PRO A 403 9.79 -22.60 29.17
N LYS A 404 9.41 -23.19 30.32
CA LYS A 404 10.18 -23.15 31.55
C LYS A 404 11.63 -23.53 31.27
N PRO A 405 12.62 -22.87 31.88
CA PRO A 405 14.03 -23.14 31.65
C PRO A 405 14.34 -24.61 32.13
N VAL A 406 14.85 -25.37 31.17
CA VAL A 406 15.49 -26.65 31.47
C VAL A 406 16.80 -26.34 32.20
N SER A 407 17.02 -26.95 33.33
CA SER A 407 18.13 -26.96 34.30
C SER A 407 19.48 -26.50 33.72
N ALA A 408 20.10 -25.54 34.45
CA ALA A 408 21.40 -24.99 34.27
C ALA A 408 22.51 -26.05 34.08
N ALA A 409 22.96 -26.21 32.85
CA ALA A 409 24.38 -26.45 32.58
C ALA A 409 25.02 -25.05 32.42
N ALA A 410 26.14 -24.82 33.07
CA ALA A 410 26.77 -23.51 33.22
C ALA A 410 26.74 -22.69 31.91
N GLU A 411 26.01 -21.59 31.93
CA GLU A 411 26.02 -20.56 30.88
C GLU A 411 27.43 -19.97 30.86
N GLN A 412 28.24 -20.36 29.89
CA GLN A 412 29.40 -19.58 29.52
C GLN A 412 28.85 -18.33 28.82
N GLU A 413 28.94 -17.18 29.50
CA GLU A 413 28.61 -15.90 28.88
C GLU A 413 29.45 -15.72 27.62
N THR A 414 28.77 -15.59 26.47
CA THR A 414 29.41 -15.30 25.18
C THR A 414 29.98 -13.89 25.27
N SER A 415 31.31 -13.76 25.23
CA SER A 415 31.95 -12.46 25.24
C SER A 415 32.08 -11.89 23.83
N PHE A 416 31.87 -10.60 23.69
CA PHE A 416 32.04 -9.85 22.45
C PHE A 416 33.05 -8.76 22.60
N VAL A 417 33.69 -8.36 21.50
CA VAL A 417 34.53 -7.16 21.50
C VAL A 417 33.61 -5.94 21.52
N THR A 418 33.86 -4.99 22.39
CA THR A 418 32.97 -3.84 22.65
C THR A 418 32.98 -2.80 21.54
N SER A 419 34.06 -2.70 20.76
CA SER A 419 34.14 -1.89 19.53
C SER A 419 35.27 -2.40 18.64
N VAL A 420 35.08 -2.29 17.35
CA VAL A 420 36.08 -2.55 16.32
C VAL A 420 36.25 -1.25 15.52
N GLU A 421 37.46 -0.70 15.54
CA GLU A 421 37.73 0.49 14.71
C GLU A 421 37.87 0.10 13.22
N PRO A 422 37.43 0.96 12.28
CA PRO A 422 37.51 0.70 10.86
C PRO A 422 38.90 0.30 10.36
N GLU A 423 39.94 0.88 10.92
CA GLU A 423 41.31 0.59 10.58
C GLU A 423 41.71 -0.89 10.77
N ALA A 424 41.01 -1.60 11.68
CA ALA A 424 41.23 -3.02 11.90
C ALA A 424 41.00 -3.90 10.65
N VAL A 425 40.21 -3.39 9.74
CA VAL A 425 39.89 -4.01 8.44
C VAL A 425 40.66 -3.32 7.34
N GLU A 426 40.65 -2.02 7.27
CA GLU A 426 41.20 -1.22 6.16
C GLU A 426 42.68 -1.47 5.90
N VAL A 427 43.48 -1.69 6.96
CA VAL A 427 44.92 -1.96 6.83
C VAL A 427 45.25 -3.28 6.09
N TRP A 428 44.31 -4.20 5.99
CA TRP A 428 44.50 -5.49 5.34
C TRP A 428 44.00 -5.54 3.89
N VAL A 429 43.33 -4.48 3.43
CA VAL A 429 42.69 -4.45 2.12
C VAL A 429 43.72 -4.16 1.04
N ALA A 430 43.81 -5.06 0.06
CA ALA A 430 44.65 -4.85 -1.11
C ALA A 430 44.27 -3.58 -1.88
N PRO A 431 45.23 -2.85 -2.50
CA PRO A 431 44.95 -1.58 -3.18
C PRO A 431 43.81 -1.64 -4.21
N GLU A 432 43.70 -2.74 -4.96
CA GLU A 432 42.65 -2.97 -5.95
C GLU A 432 41.25 -3.17 -5.33
N ALA A 433 41.19 -3.62 -4.10
CA ALA A 433 39.93 -3.86 -3.36
C ALA A 433 39.49 -2.68 -2.47
N LYS A 434 40.29 -1.61 -2.39
CA LYS A 434 40.02 -0.48 -1.47
C LYS A 434 38.70 0.21 -1.74
N THR A 435 38.34 0.38 -3.02
CA THR A 435 37.05 1.01 -3.39
C THR A 435 35.87 0.19 -2.88
N TYR A 436 35.92 -1.14 -3.02
CA TYR A 436 34.88 -2.01 -2.48
C TYR A 436 34.85 -1.99 -0.96
N ALA A 437 36.03 -2.11 -0.32
CA ALA A 437 36.11 -2.14 1.14
C ALA A 437 35.59 -0.84 1.77
N SER A 438 35.93 0.33 1.20
CA SER A 438 35.47 1.63 1.70
C SER A 438 33.96 1.83 1.62
N GLN A 439 33.29 1.15 0.70
CA GLN A 439 31.82 1.18 0.58
C GLN A 439 31.13 0.21 1.55
N HIS A 440 31.87 -0.70 2.18
CA HIS A 440 31.36 -1.76 3.04
C HIS A 440 32.02 -1.80 4.43
N THR A 441 32.77 -0.78 4.81
CA THR A 441 33.49 -0.73 6.10
C THR A 441 32.56 -0.93 7.28
N THR A 442 31.40 -0.23 7.30
CA THR A 442 30.39 -0.38 8.36
C THR A 442 29.92 -1.83 8.49
N ARG A 443 29.67 -2.51 7.38
CA ARG A 443 29.26 -3.92 7.39
C ARG A 443 30.36 -4.82 7.96
N PHE A 444 31.60 -4.63 7.56
CA PHE A 444 32.73 -5.43 8.06
C PHE A 444 32.96 -5.22 9.56
N VAL A 445 32.95 -3.98 10.02
CA VAL A 445 33.06 -3.65 11.43
C VAL A 445 31.96 -4.33 12.24
N ARG A 446 30.70 -4.17 11.80
CA ARG A 446 29.55 -4.76 12.50
C ARG A 446 29.60 -6.29 12.51
N THR A 447 30.06 -6.92 11.42
CA THR A 447 30.28 -8.37 11.36
C THR A 447 31.27 -8.82 12.44
N LEU A 448 32.39 -8.10 12.60
CA LEU A 448 33.37 -8.41 13.64
C LEU A 448 32.83 -8.17 15.07
N GLU A 449 32.11 -7.07 15.31
CA GLU A 449 31.47 -6.77 16.61
C GLU A 449 30.43 -7.82 17.01
N MET A 450 29.73 -8.42 16.05
CA MET A 450 28.75 -9.48 16.29
C MET A 450 29.37 -10.87 16.37
N THR A 451 30.63 -11.03 15.99
CA THR A 451 31.36 -12.30 16.09
C THR A 451 31.81 -12.51 17.53
N PRO A 452 31.53 -13.66 18.17
CA PRO A 452 32.02 -13.95 19.50
C PRO A 452 33.54 -13.84 19.59
N ALA A 453 34.05 -13.35 20.70
CA ALA A 453 35.49 -13.27 20.94
C ALA A 453 36.13 -14.67 20.99
N GLY A 454 37.23 -14.82 20.33
CA GLY A 454 38.07 -16.02 20.34
C GLY A 454 39.05 -16.06 21.51
N ASP A 455 39.87 -17.06 21.52
CA ASP A 455 41.13 -17.21 22.27
C ASP A 455 42.04 -18.19 21.51
N GLU A 456 43.25 -18.39 21.95
CA GLU A 456 44.23 -19.25 21.26
C GLU A 456 43.79 -20.70 21.06
N SER A 457 42.82 -21.19 21.83
CA SER A 457 42.28 -22.56 21.75
C SER A 457 41.10 -22.68 20.79
N LYS A 458 40.50 -21.56 20.37
CA LYS A 458 39.29 -21.55 19.52
C LYS A 458 39.62 -21.48 18.04
N ALA A 459 38.77 -22.14 17.27
CA ALA A 459 38.83 -22.18 15.81
C ALA A 459 37.64 -21.48 15.16
N VAL A 460 37.89 -20.67 14.13
CA VAL A 460 36.88 -20.01 13.32
C VAL A 460 37.04 -20.35 11.85
N LEU A 461 35.92 -20.55 11.17
CA LEU A 461 35.83 -20.68 9.71
C LEU A 461 35.13 -19.46 9.13
N GLU A 462 35.76 -18.80 8.15
CA GLU A 462 35.13 -17.78 7.34
C GLU A 462 34.75 -18.36 5.97
N MET A 463 33.47 -18.40 5.65
CA MET A 463 32.97 -18.80 4.35
C MET A 463 32.95 -17.60 3.40
N GLY A 464 33.46 -17.80 2.17
CA GLY A 464 33.69 -16.70 1.23
C GLY A 464 34.90 -15.83 1.62
N ALA A 465 36.00 -16.43 2.08
CA ALA A 465 37.15 -15.73 2.61
C ALA A 465 37.97 -14.99 1.52
N TYR A 466 37.74 -13.69 1.42
CA TYR A 466 38.47 -12.78 0.53
C TYR A 466 39.65 -12.06 1.19
N MET A 467 40.04 -12.47 2.39
CA MET A 467 41.07 -11.82 3.22
C MET A 467 40.77 -10.38 3.65
N GLN A 468 39.53 -9.96 3.59
CA GLN A 468 39.13 -8.60 4.01
C GLN A 468 38.95 -8.48 5.53
N ILE A 469 38.24 -9.45 6.14
CA ILE A 469 38.03 -9.53 7.59
C ILE A 469 38.80 -10.68 8.24
N THR A 470 39.27 -11.64 7.44
CA THR A 470 39.95 -12.86 7.89
C THR A 470 41.13 -12.58 8.87
N PRO A 471 42.04 -11.61 8.59
CA PRO A 471 43.11 -11.28 9.53
C PRO A 471 42.59 -10.72 10.84
N ALA A 472 41.50 -9.95 10.84
CA ALA A 472 40.91 -9.37 12.03
C ALA A 472 40.34 -10.44 12.98
N LEU A 473 39.91 -11.60 12.46
CA LEU A 473 39.47 -12.72 13.29
C LEU A 473 40.61 -13.22 14.21
N HIS A 474 41.83 -13.19 13.72
CA HIS A 474 43.01 -13.51 14.52
C HIS A 474 43.44 -12.33 15.41
N TYR A 475 43.75 -11.19 14.78
CA TYR A 475 44.43 -10.09 15.48
C TYR A 475 43.52 -9.27 16.40
N LYS A 476 42.22 -9.19 16.10
CA LYS A 476 41.25 -8.40 16.89
C LYS A 476 40.34 -9.27 17.75
N LEU A 477 39.91 -10.42 17.23
CA LEU A 477 38.99 -11.29 17.96
C LEU A 477 39.70 -12.41 18.71
N GLY A 478 41.02 -12.66 18.46
CA GLY A 478 41.89 -13.54 19.25
C GLY A 478 41.77 -15.02 18.91
N TYR A 479 41.18 -15.43 17.76
CA TYR A 479 41.12 -16.84 17.38
C TYR A 479 42.51 -17.40 17.08
N GLY A 480 42.90 -18.52 17.76
CA GLY A 480 44.16 -19.18 17.54
C GLY A 480 44.21 -19.93 16.19
N THR A 481 43.09 -20.42 15.72
CA THR A 481 42.98 -21.05 14.39
C THR A 481 41.96 -20.31 13.54
N VAL A 482 42.39 -19.75 12.43
CA VAL A 482 41.52 -19.13 11.41
C VAL A 482 41.64 -19.90 10.13
N ARG A 483 40.52 -20.34 9.57
CA ARG A 483 40.46 -21.06 8.30
C ARG A 483 39.47 -20.38 7.38
N GLY A 484 39.78 -20.34 6.09
CA GLY A 484 38.86 -19.85 5.06
C GLY A 484 38.28 -20.98 4.22
N CYS A 485 37.13 -20.73 3.58
CA CYS A 485 36.73 -21.55 2.43
C CYS A 485 36.17 -20.67 1.32
N TYR A 486 36.15 -21.23 0.10
CA TYR A 486 35.68 -20.53 -1.09
C TYR A 486 35.11 -21.51 -2.11
N TYR A 487 34.30 -21.03 -3.06
CA TYR A 487 33.77 -21.82 -4.13
C TYR A 487 34.89 -22.22 -5.10
N GLY A 488 35.02 -23.52 -5.43
CA GLY A 488 36.03 -24.01 -6.35
C GLY A 488 36.06 -25.52 -6.48
N GLU A 489 37.21 -26.07 -7.00
CA GLU A 489 37.40 -27.50 -7.19
C GLU A 489 37.47 -28.22 -5.83
N SER A 490 36.53 -29.12 -5.59
CA SER A 490 36.41 -29.82 -4.32
C SER A 490 37.68 -30.61 -3.95
N GLY A 491 38.12 -30.44 -2.69
CA GLY A 491 39.30 -31.10 -2.16
C GLY A 491 40.62 -30.37 -2.42
N ARG A 492 40.62 -29.24 -3.09
CA ARG A 492 41.77 -28.37 -3.24
C ARG A 492 41.84 -27.37 -2.04
N THR A 493 43.04 -27.12 -1.55
CA THR A 493 43.34 -26.10 -0.55
C THR A 493 44.35 -25.13 -1.13
N ASP A 494 44.02 -23.85 -1.07
CA ASP A 494 44.91 -22.74 -1.43
C ASP A 494 45.46 -22.11 -0.14
N HIS A 495 46.79 -21.89 -0.12
CA HIS A 495 47.43 -21.12 0.96
C HIS A 495 47.43 -19.64 0.58
N LYS A 496 46.78 -18.80 1.43
CA LYS A 496 46.69 -17.34 1.25
C LYS A 496 47.57 -16.61 2.24
N CYS A 497 48.32 -15.62 1.73
CA CYS A 497 49.15 -14.73 2.52
C CYS A 497 48.81 -13.29 2.14
N VAL A 498 48.53 -12.45 3.14
CA VAL A 498 48.32 -11.02 2.96
C VAL A 498 49.18 -10.22 3.90
N THR A 499 49.66 -9.07 3.44
CA THR A 499 50.48 -8.16 4.24
C THR A 499 49.74 -6.82 4.46
N SER A 500 49.64 -6.40 5.70
CA SER A 500 48.99 -5.13 6.05
C SER A 500 49.80 -3.92 5.57
N GLU A 501 49.20 -2.76 5.53
CA GLU A 501 49.92 -1.49 5.28
C GLU A 501 50.97 -1.16 6.35
N THR A 502 50.84 -1.74 7.53
CA THR A 502 51.80 -1.62 8.64
C THR A 502 52.93 -2.63 8.59
N GLY A 503 52.90 -3.56 7.61
CA GLY A 503 53.93 -4.56 7.40
C GLY A 503 53.75 -5.86 8.18
N GLU A 504 52.63 -6.07 8.85
CA GLU A 504 52.28 -7.36 9.48
C GLU A 504 51.78 -8.34 8.42
N THR A 505 52.12 -9.61 8.59
CA THR A 505 51.75 -10.68 7.61
C THR A 505 50.81 -11.68 8.25
N PHE A 506 49.71 -11.96 7.60
CA PHE A 506 48.73 -12.98 7.98
C PHE A 506 48.63 -14.06 6.95
N GLU A 507 48.60 -15.32 7.37
CA GLU A 507 48.54 -16.49 6.52
C GLU A 507 47.40 -17.42 6.98
N CYS A 508 46.64 -17.97 6.07
CA CYS A 508 45.71 -19.06 6.34
C CYS A 508 45.44 -19.94 5.12
N ASP A 509 44.98 -21.14 5.39
CA ASP A 509 44.51 -22.05 4.35
C ASP A 509 43.06 -21.76 4.00
N VAL A 510 42.74 -21.82 2.71
CA VAL A 510 41.38 -21.65 2.15
C VAL A 510 41.00 -22.91 1.38
N ASP A 511 40.04 -23.67 1.86
CA ASP A 511 39.57 -24.89 1.25
C ASP A 511 38.50 -24.59 0.17
N LEU A 512 38.61 -25.27 -0.98
CA LEU A 512 37.70 -25.06 -2.10
C LEU A 512 36.66 -26.18 -2.15
N PHE A 513 35.39 -25.81 -2.22
CA PHE A 513 34.26 -26.74 -2.39
C PHE A 513 32.96 -26.00 -2.77
N ASP A 514 31.95 -26.75 -3.22
CA ASP A 514 30.60 -26.22 -3.48
C ASP A 514 29.74 -26.37 -2.19
N ALA A 515 29.41 -25.26 -1.55
CA ALA A 515 28.70 -25.26 -0.28
C ALA A 515 27.27 -25.85 -0.36
N GLU A 516 26.67 -25.92 -1.55
CA GLU A 516 25.35 -26.53 -1.73
C GLU A 516 25.35 -28.02 -1.99
N LYS A 517 26.52 -28.62 -2.40
CA LYS A 517 26.57 -29.98 -2.90
C LYS A 517 27.56 -30.87 -2.19
N ASP A 518 28.72 -30.29 -1.81
CA ASP A 518 29.80 -31.05 -1.24
C ASP A 518 29.66 -31.24 0.27
N VAL A 519 30.13 -32.37 0.77
CA VAL A 519 30.39 -32.52 2.20
C VAL A 519 31.60 -31.65 2.56
N PHE A 520 31.46 -30.76 3.53
CA PHE A 520 32.56 -29.89 3.92
C PHE A 520 33.77 -30.69 4.41
N PRO A 521 34.98 -30.35 3.98
CA PRO A 521 36.18 -31.15 4.24
C PRO A 521 36.68 -31.01 5.70
N TYR A 522 35.77 -30.88 6.64
CA TYR A 522 36.06 -30.73 8.06
C TYR A 522 35.38 -31.83 8.88
N ALA A 523 36.04 -32.25 9.98
CA ALA A 523 35.43 -33.16 10.92
C ALA A 523 34.23 -32.54 11.67
N ASP A 524 33.37 -33.39 12.22
CA ASP A 524 32.29 -32.95 13.06
C ASP A 524 32.82 -32.16 14.29
N ALA A 525 32.13 -31.12 14.68
CA ALA A 525 32.48 -30.30 15.87
C ALA A 525 33.94 -29.75 15.84
N SER A 526 34.41 -29.28 14.68
CA SER A 526 35.75 -28.73 14.49
C SER A 526 35.87 -27.27 14.90
N PHE A 527 34.82 -26.48 14.72
CA PHE A 527 34.86 -25.03 14.88
C PHE A 527 34.04 -24.54 16.05
N ASP A 528 34.51 -23.48 16.69
CA ASP A 528 33.79 -22.74 17.73
C ASP A 528 32.83 -21.73 17.10
N THR A 529 33.25 -21.12 15.98
CA THR A 529 32.47 -20.13 15.24
C THR A 529 32.59 -20.33 13.73
N VAL A 530 31.51 -20.14 13.01
CA VAL A 530 31.46 -20.08 11.54
C VAL A 530 30.86 -18.75 11.13
N LEU A 531 31.51 -18.05 10.20
CA LEU A 531 30.99 -16.86 9.54
C LEU A 531 30.49 -17.24 8.15
N CYS A 532 29.22 -16.98 7.86
CA CYS A 532 28.58 -17.14 6.55
C CYS A 532 28.04 -15.77 6.13
N CYS A 533 28.90 -14.95 5.54
CA CYS A 533 28.61 -13.55 5.25
C CYS A 533 28.45 -13.34 3.77
N GLU A 534 27.29 -12.76 3.35
CA GLU A 534 26.95 -12.44 1.97
C GLU A 534 27.16 -13.65 1.02
N LEU A 535 26.63 -14.79 1.41
CA LEU A 535 26.80 -16.03 0.67
C LEU A 535 25.47 -16.74 0.38
N ILE A 536 24.55 -16.77 1.34
CA ILE A 536 23.30 -17.54 1.22
C ILE A 536 22.41 -17.05 0.07
N GLU A 537 22.43 -15.78 -0.25
CA GLU A 537 21.69 -15.17 -1.35
C GLU A 537 22.17 -15.61 -2.74
N HIS A 538 23.40 -16.10 -2.82
CA HIS A 538 24.00 -16.60 -4.06
C HIS A 538 23.67 -18.06 -4.37
N LEU A 539 23.10 -18.79 -3.40
CA LEU A 539 22.83 -20.22 -3.55
C LEU A 539 21.59 -20.46 -4.42
N PRO A 540 21.71 -21.20 -5.56
CA PRO A 540 20.61 -21.40 -6.49
C PRO A 540 19.63 -22.53 -6.11
N SER A 541 20.00 -23.47 -5.24
CA SER A 541 19.28 -24.75 -5.13
C SER A 541 18.97 -25.19 -3.71
N ASP A 542 19.97 -25.30 -2.83
CA ASP A 542 19.82 -25.99 -1.55
C ASP A 542 20.57 -25.33 -0.38
N PRO A 543 20.08 -24.18 0.12
CA PRO A 543 20.70 -23.52 1.27
C PRO A 543 20.66 -24.36 2.55
N MET A 544 19.71 -25.28 2.73
CA MET A 544 19.66 -26.16 3.90
C MET A 544 20.70 -27.26 3.89
N HIS A 545 21.31 -27.61 2.74
CA HIS A 545 22.50 -28.45 2.73
C HIS A 545 23.68 -27.72 3.40
N MET A 546 23.96 -26.50 2.98
CA MET A 546 24.98 -25.65 3.58
C MET A 546 24.74 -25.48 5.09
N MET A 547 23.53 -25.15 5.50
CA MET A 547 23.17 -24.97 6.92
C MET A 547 23.36 -26.25 7.74
N GLY A 548 23.08 -27.41 7.14
CA GLY A 548 23.29 -28.72 7.76
C GLY A 548 24.78 -29.03 7.97
N GLU A 549 25.61 -28.75 6.97
CA GLU A 549 27.06 -28.92 7.07
C GLU A 549 27.69 -27.94 8.07
N ILE A 550 27.24 -26.68 8.09
CA ILE A 550 27.65 -25.70 9.12
C ILE A 550 27.27 -26.22 10.51
N ASN A 551 26.05 -26.73 10.67
CA ASN A 551 25.64 -27.33 11.95
C ASN A 551 26.55 -28.51 12.32
N ARG A 552 26.87 -29.42 11.37
CA ARG A 552 27.72 -30.59 11.60
C ARG A 552 29.11 -30.20 12.11
N ILE A 553 29.78 -29.22 11.43
CA ILE A 553 31.16 -28.83 11.75
C ILE A 553 31.29 -27.96 12.98
N LEU A 554 30.23 -27.30 13.42
CA LEU A 554 30.22 -26.52 14.66
C LEU A 554 30.19 -27.42 15.91
N LYS A 555 30.98 -27.06 16.91
CA LYS A 555 30.91 -27.67 18.25
C LYS A 555 29.52 -27.45 18.86
N PRO A 556 29.07 -28.34 19.79
CA PRO A 556 27.89 -28.04 20.60
C PRO A 556 28.05 -26.70 21.35
N GLY A 557 27.07 -25.81 21.23
CA GLY A 557 27.16 -24.44 21.78
C GLY A 557 27.98 -23.47 20.91
N GLY A 558 28.56 -23.92 19.80
CA GLY A 558 29.26 -23.05 18.84
C GLY A 558 28.32 -22.10 18.11
N HIS A 559 28.88 -21.09 17.49
CA HIS A 559 28.12 -19.97 16.93
C HIS A 559 28.20 -19.90 15.42
N LEU A 560 27.09 -19.54 14.78
CA LEU A 560 27.02 -19.17 13.36
C LEU A 560 26.65 -17.67 13.29
N LEU A 561 27.53 -16.86 12.70
CA LEU A 561 27.17 -15.52 12.27
C LEU A 561 26.81 -15.56 10.78
N LEU A 562 25.60 -15.15 10.45
CA LEU A 562 25.07 -15.07 9.09
C LEU A 562 24.72 -13.63 8.76
N THR A 563 25.26 -13.13 7.64
CA THR A 563 24.84 -11.84 7.08
C THR A 563 24.36 -12.00 5.65
N THR A 564 23.37 -11.19 5.26
CA THR A 564 22.77 -11.21 3.91
C THR A 564 21.96 -9.94 3.67
N PRO A 565 21.74 -9.49 2.42
CA PRO A 565 20.86 -8.38 2.11
C PRO A 565 19.42 -8.58 2.60
N ASN A 566 18.78 -7.48 2.99
CA ASN A 566 17.41 -7.46 3.49
C ASN A 566 16.43 -6.99 2.41
N VAL A 567 15.69 -7.91 1.79
CA VAL A 567 14.61 -7.56 0.85
C VAL A 567 13.37 -6.93 1.54
N GLY A 568 13.36 -6.91 2.87
CA GLY A 568 12.33 -6.21 3.68
C GLY A 568 12.78 -4.84 4.20
N SER A 569 13.89 -4.28 3.69
CA SER A 569 14.45 -2.98 4.09
C SER A 569 13.58 -1.79 3.63
N LEU A 570 13.86 -0.60 4.18
CA LEU A 570 13.20 0.64 3.71
C LEU A 570 13.45 0.87 2.21
N ARG A 571 14.67 0.61 1.74
CA ARG A 571 15.04 0.69 0.33
C ARG A 571 14.20 -0.29 -0.53
N ALA A 572 14.13 -1.54 -0.12
CA ALA A 572 13.39 -2.57 -0.85
C ALA A 572 11.89 -2.28 -0.89
N ILE A 573 11.31 -1.83 0.23
CA ILE A 573 9.90 -1.39 0.30
C ILE A 573 9.69 -0.18 -0.62
N SER A 574 10.61 0.80 -0.59
CA SER A 574 10.58 1.95 -1.50
C SER A 574 10.56 1.50 -2.96
N ALA A 575 11.46 0.58 -3.35
CA ALA A 575 11.53 0.04 -4.70
C ALA A 575 10.20 -0.61 -5.12
N VAL A 576 9.61 -1.47 -4.29
CA VAL A 576 8.31 -2.13 -4.59
C VAL A 576 7.20 -1.11 -4.75
N LEU A 577 7.12 -0.12 -3.85
CA LEU A 577 6.09 0.92 -3.90
C LEU A 577 6.21 1.80 -5.15
N GLN A 578 7.42 1.92 -5.70
CA GLN A 578 7.71 2.65 -6.94
C GLN A 578 7.64 1.76 -8.20
N GLY A 579 7.27 0.49 -8.07
CA GLY A 579 7.14 -0.44 -9.20
C GLY A 579 8.46 -1.09 -9.64
N TYR A 580 9.53 -1.01 -8.85
CA TYR A 580 10.80 -1.67 -9.10
C TYR A 580 10.94 -2.98 -8.34
N HIS A 581 11.84 -3.84 -8.83
CA HIS A 581 12.17 -5.07 -8.12
C HIS A 581 12.97 -4.74 -6.84
N PRO A 582 12.66 -5.36 -5.68
CA PRO A 582 13.27 -5.01 -4.39
C PRO A 582 14.72 -5.46 -4.21
N SER A 583 15.18 -6.45 -4.98
CA SER A 583 16.52 -7.01 -4.83
C SER A 583 17.63 -6.00 -5.12
N PHE A 584 18.77 -6.15 -4.43
CA PHE A 584 19.97 -5.36 -4.69
C PHE A 584 20.58 -5.66 -6.04
N PHE A 585 20.61 -6.95 -6.44
CA PHE A 585 21.25 -7.41 -7.67
C PHE A 585 20.30 -8.18 -8.58
N PRO A 586 20.59 -8.21 -9.90
CA PRO A 586 19.83 -9.02 -10.83
C PRO A 586 19.95 -10.52 -10.52
N ALA A 587 18.85 -11.27 -10.72
CA ALA A 587 18.83 -12.72 -10.52
C ALA A 587 19.49 -13.52 -11.64
N TYR A 588 19.71 -12.92 -12.82
CA TYR A 588 20.22 -13.61 -14.00
C TYR A 588 21.54 -13.01 -14.51
N ILE A 589 22.46 -13.85 -14.93
CA ILE A 589 23.73 -13.44 -15.53
C ILE A 589 23.61 -13.54 -17.06
N ARG A 590 23.94 -12.47 -17.77
CA ARG A 590 24.10 -12.51 -19.23
C ARG A 590 25.29 -13.38 -19.63
N PRO A 591 25.31 -13.96 -20.84
CA PRO A 591 26.47 -14.66 -21.33
C PRO A 591 27.73 -13.75 -21.31
N ARG A 592 28.82 -14.25 -20.71
CA ARG A 592 30.06 -13.48 -20.58
C ARG A 592 30.77 -13.35 -21.90
N LYS A 593 31.47 -12.22 -22.10
CA LYS A 593 32.46 -12.07 -23.10
C LYS A 593 33.80 -12.60 -22.56
N PRO A 594 34.70 -13.10 -23.45
CA PRO A 594 36.03 -13.51 -23.03
C PRO A 594 36.76 -12.38 -22.27
N GLY A 595 37.26 -12.66 -21.07
CA GLY A 595 37.97 -11.70 -20.23
C GLY A 595 37.11 -10.87 -19.27
N GLU A 596 35.77 -11.03 -19.26
CA GLU A 596 34.90 -10.40 -18.24
C GLU A 596 34.91 -11.22 -16.94
N GLU A 597 34.96 -10.52 -15.79
CA GLU A 597 34.79 -11.15 -14.47
C GLU A 597 33.33 -11.58 -14.26
N ALA A 598 33.10 -12.44 -13.26
CA ALA A 598 31.78 -12.89 -12.90
C ALA A 598 30.98 -11.73 -12.29
N GLU A 599 29.86 -11.35 -12.91
CA GLU A 599 28.94 -10.44 -12.26
C GLU A 599 28.28 -11.14 -11.05
N ALA A 600 28.21 -10.42 -9.93
CA ALA A 600 27.46 -10.87 -8.77
C ALA A 600 25.97 -10.96 -9.11
N ARG A 601 25.32 -12.02 -8.65
CA ARG A 601 23.86 -12.16 -8.74
C ARG A 601 23.31 -12.65 -7.42
N HIS A 602 22.09 -12.27 -7.10
CA HIS A 602 21.36 -12.85 -5.99
C HIS A 602 20.26 -13.77 -6.53
N ASN A 603 20.30 -15.03 -6.15
CA ASN A 603 19.24 -15.98 -6.51
C ASN A 603 18.01 -15.77 -5.64
N ARG A 604 18.22 -15.49 -4.34
CA ARG A 604 17.17 -15.19 -3.39
C ARG A 604 17.71 -14.26 -2.31
N GLU A 605 17.08 -13.12 -2.13
CA GLU A 605 17.28 -12.28 -0.93
C GLU A 605 16.23 -12.63 0.14
N TYR A 606 16.58 -12.40 1.39
CA TYR A 606 15.80 -12.85 2.56
C TYR A 606 15.25 -11.67 3.34
N VAL A 607 14.23 -11.93 4.18
CA VAL A 607 13.79 -11.03 5.24
C VAL A 607 14.23 -11.56 6.61
N PRO A 608 14.35 -10.70 7.65
CA PRO A 608 14.84 -11.15 8.97
C PRO A 608 14.06 -12.33 9.57
N MET A 609 12.75 -12.40 9.34
CA MET A 609 11.92 -13.50 9.81
C MET A 609 12.29 -14.84 9.14
N GLU A 610 12.61 -14.83 7.85
CA GLU A 610 13.06 -16.05 7.13
C GLU A 610 14.41 -16.53 7.63
N ILE A 611 15.34 -15.62 7.96
CA ILE A 611 16.64 -15.99 8.57
C ILE A 611 16.42 -16.58 9.96
N GLN A 612 15.49 -16.09 10.74
CA GLN A 612 15.12 -16.68 12.02
C GLN A 612 14.58 -18.11 11.86
N PHE A 613 13.71 -18.36 10.87
CA PHE A 613 13.21 -19.68 10.56
C PHE A 613 14.32 -20.62 10.09
N LEU A 614 15.21 -20.13 9.22
CA LEU A 614 16.35 -20.89 8.71
C LEU A 614 17.27 -21.37 9.84
N LEU A 615 17.64 -20.48 10.76
CA LEU A 615 18.45 -20.81 11.93
C LEU A 615 17.75 -21.84 12.82
N ARG A 616 16.48 -21.61 13.15
CA ARG A 616 15.69 -22.55 13.97
C ARG A 616 15.62 -23.94 13.36
N ASP A 617 15.32 -24.03 12.07
CA ASP A 617 15.14 -25.30 11.35
C ASP A 617 16.48 -26.03 11.16
N ALA A 618 17.58 -25.28 11.06
CA ALA A 618 18.94 -25.80 11.05
C ALA A 618 19.51 -26.17 12.45
N GLY A 619 18.73 -26.06 13.52
CA GLY A 619 19.14 -26.47 14.88
C GLY A 619 19.87 -25.42 15.70
N PHE A 620 19.71 -24.15 15.34
CA PHE A 620 20.26 -23.01 16.08
C PHE A 620 19.17 -22.28 16.89
N GLU A 621 19.57 -21.73 18.03
CA GLU A 621 18.85 -20.71 18.76
C GLU A 621 19.36 -19.34 18.30
N VAL A 622 18.47 -18.40 18.04
CA VAL A 622 18.85 -17.04 17.67
C VAL A 622 19.28 -16.28 18.93
N VAL A 623 20.57 -15.96 19.00
CA VAL A 623 21.17 -15.18 20.10
C VAL A 623 20.97 -13.68 19.86
N LYS A 624 21.16 -13.25 18.60
CA LYS A 624 21.02 -11.86 18.21
C LYS A 624 20.52 -11.78 16.76
N LEU A 625 19.58 -10.90 16.48
CA LEU A 625 19.09 -10.61 15.15
C LEU A 625 18.91 -9.10 15.01
N GLU A 626 19.67 -8.51 14.12
CA GLU A 626 19.67 -7.07 13.87
C GLU A 626 19.64 -6.79 12.38
N THR A 627 19.32 -5.56 12.03
CA THR A 627 19.54 -5.02 10.70
C THR A 627 20.33 -3.72 10.79
N GLY A 628 21.07 -3.41 9.75
CA GLY A 628 21.89 -2.22 9.69
C GLY A 628 22.10 -1.76 8.25
N GLU A 629 22.90 -0.74 8.08
CA GLU A 629 23.28 -0.24 6.78
C GLU A 629 24.14 -1.28 6.06
N PHE A 630 23.97 -1.36 4.76
CA PHE A 630 24.72 -2.27 3.88
C PHE A 630 25.85 -1.52 3.17
N LEU A 631 25.64 -0.24 2.89
CA LEU A 631 26.59 0.71 2.32
C LEU A 631 26.78 1.88 3.30
N ASP A 632 27.94 2.52 3.27
CA ASP A 632 28.32 3.59 4.19
C ASP A 632 27.68 4.96 3.90
N GLU A 633 26.85 5.06 2.85
CA GLU A 633 26.13 6.28 2.53
C GLU A 633 24.72 6.28 3.13
N PRO A 634 24.34 7.27 3.95
CA PRO A 634 22.98 7.39 4.42
C PRO A 634 22.02 7.65 3.25
N HIS A 635 20.88 6.97 3.24
CA HIS A 635 19.84 7.11 2.24
C HIS A 635 18.66 7.93 2.79
N PRO A 636 18.75 9.29 2.86
CA PRO A 636 17.70 10.13 3.40
C PRO A 636 16.39 10.05 2.59
N GLU A 637 16.47 9.62 1.35
CA GLU A 637 15.33 9.43 0.46
C GLU A 637 14.34 8.36 0.93
N PHE A 638 14.69 7.48 1.85
CA PHE A 638 13.79 6.44 2.37
C PHE A 638 13.03 6.84 3.65
N GLY A 639 13.27 8.02 4.19
CA GLY A 639 12.55 8.53 5.36
C GLY A 639 11.03 8.60 5.17
N TRP A 640 10.56 8.79 3.94
CA TRP A 640 9.14 8.76 3.62
C TRP A 640 8.52 7.35 3.78
N VAL A 641 9.29 6.29 3.50
CA VAL A 641 8.85 4.90 3.73
C VAL A 641 8.75 4.63 5.22
N GLU A 642 9.72 5.08 6.01
CA GLU A 642 9.68 4.96 7.47
C GLU A 642 8.43 5.66 8.03
N HIS A 643 8.15 6.87 7.58
CA HIS A 643 6.93 7.59 7.95
C HIS A 643 5.65 6.85 7.51
N LEU A 644 5.67 6.22 6.33
CA LEU A 644 4.57 5.37 5.86
C LEU A 644 4.36 4.17 6.80
N LEU A 645 5.44 3.46 7.18
CA LEU A 645 5.36 2.31 8.11
C LEU A 645 4.82 2.75 9.47
N GLU A 646 5.26 3.91 9.99
CA GLU A 646 4.72 4.50 11.21
C GLU A 646 3.21 4.75 11.11
N ARG A 647 2.81 5.38 10.02
CA ARG A 647 1.43 5.76 9.78
C ARG A 647 0.49 4.56 9.72
N TYR A 648 0.98 3.41 9.21
CA TYR A 648 0.21 2.17 9.11
C TYR A 648 0.46 1.20 10.28
N LEU A 649 1.14 1.63 11.35
CA LEU A 649 1.50 0.80 12.51
C LEU A 649 2.22 -0.50 12.13
N VAL A 650 2.96 -0.48 11.03
CA VAL A 650 3.81 -1.60 10.63
C VAL A 650 5.14 -1.49 11.37
N HIS A 651 5.67 -2.61 11.82
CA HIS A 651 6.95 -2.63 12.55
C HIS A 651 8.06 -1.96 11.74
N LYS A 652 8.72 -0.97 12.36
CA LYS A 652 9.89 -0.29 11.81
C LYS A 652 11.19 -1.02 12.11
N THR A 653 11.17 -1.90 13.10
CA THR A 653 12.34 -2.67 13.51
C THR A 653 12.76 -3.63 12.41
N LEU A 654 14.04 -3.90 12.30
CA LEU A 654 14.61 -4.82 11.32
C LEU A 654 14.39 -4.37 9.85
N ARG A 655 14.54 -3.05 9.60
CA ARG A 655 14.36 -2.43 8.29
C ARG A 655 15.64 -1.88 7.66
N GLY A 656 16.79 -2.11 8.27
CA GLY A 656 18.09 -1.83 7.64
C GLY A 656 18.34 -2.72 6.43
N ASP A 657 19.24 -2.31 5.56
CA ASP A 657 19.50 -2.96 4.28
C ASP A 657 20.26 -4.29 4.39
N GLY A 658 21.03 -4.50 5.45
CA GLY A 658 21.69 -5.77 5.77
C GLY A 658 21.06 -6.46 6.98
N ILE A 659 20.95 -7.79 6.94
CA ILE A 659 20.58 -8.65 8.07
C ILE A 659 21.86 -9.18 8.72
N TYR A 660 21.92 -9.15 10.05
CA TYR A 660 22.99 -9.70 10.87
C TYR A 660 22.37 -10.63 11.91
N ALA A 661 22.65 -11.92 11.79
CA ALA A 661 22.04 -12.93 12.65
C ALA A 661 23.09 -13.82 13.30
N LEU A 662 23.14 -13.85 14.62
CA LEU A 662 23.97 -14.75 15.38
C LEU A 662 23.11 -15.89 15.95
N GLY A 663 23.41 -17.12 15.52
CA GLY A 663 22.80 -18.34 16.01
C GLY A 663 23.77 -19.15 16.88
N ARG A 664 23.28 -19.77 17.96
CA ARG A 664 24.00 -20.74 18.79
C ARG A 664 23.49 -22.14 18.50
N LYS A 665 24.37 -23.08 18.18
CA LYS A 665 23.99 -24.48 17.96
C LYS A 665 23.45 -25.10 19.25
N THR A 666 22.20 -25.53 19.22
CA THR A 666 21.51 -26.16 20.36
C THR A 666 21.16 -27.64 20.11
N GLY A 667 21.27 -28.09 18.89
CA GLY A 667 20.95 -29.48 18.51
C GLY A 667 21.22 -29.76 17.05
N PRO A 668 20.83 -30.95 16.56
CA PRO A 668 20.91 -31.29 15.14
C PRO A 668 19.91 -30.49 14.33
N VAL A 669 20.05 -30.53 13.00
CA VAL A 669 19.04 -30.01 12.07
C VAL A 669 17.67 -30.57 12.41
N LYS A 670 16.68 -29.70 12.61
CA LYS A 670 15.31 -30.07 13.01
C LYS A 670 14.44 -30.39 11.80
N GLU A 671 14.58 -29.59 10.74
CA GLU A 671 13.85 -29.76 9.49
C GLU A 671 14.78 -29.55 8.30
N ARG A 672 14.99 -30.59 7.51
CA ARG A 672 15.89 -30.55 6.35
C ARG A 672 15.25 -29.89 5.12
N TRP A 673 13.93 -29.98 5.00
CA TRP A 673 13.15 -29.48 3.88
C TRP A 673 11.98 -28.63 4.35
N PRO A 674 12.26 -27.48 4.99
CA PRO A 674 11.17 -26.66 5.52
C PRO A 674 10.25 -26.14 4.42
N GLY A 675 8.94 -26.36 4.56
CA GLY A 675 7.94 -26.05 3.54
C GLY A 675 7.72 -24.55 3.26
N TRP A 676 8.37 -23.67 4.02
CA TRP A 676 8.38 -22.24 3.73
C TRP A 676 9.52 -21.88 2.72
N LEU A 677 10.50 -22.75 2.55
CA LEU A 677 11.69 -22.54 1.70
C LEU A 677 11.70 -23.44 0.46
N TYR A 678 11.18 -24.66 0.60
CA TYR A 678 11.14 -25.66 -0.49
C TYR A 678 9.69 -25.96 -0.89
N ALA A 679 9.48 -26.24 -2.20
CA ALA A 679 8.19 -26.60 -2.77
C ALA A 679 7.79 -28.04 -2.44
#